data_4f51d17384ebe0eaad3a5936dd491ad4
#
_entry.id   4f51d17384ebe0eaad3a5936dd491ad4
#
_cell.length_a   1.000
_cell.length_b   1.000
_cell.length_c   1.000
_cell.angle_alpha   90.00
_cell.angle_beta   90.00
_cell.angle_gamma   90.00
#
_symmetry.space_group_name_H-M   'P 1'
#
loop_
_entity.id
_entity.type
_entity.pdbx_description
1 polymer ?
#
loop_
_entity_poly.entity_id
_entity_poly.type
_entity_poly.pdbx_seq_one_letter_code
_entity_poly.pdbx_strand_id
1 'polypeptide(L)'
;FNSFPTNICFKKGMIKMAGNTLENMDKSSFSPMMQKYLETKEKYKDCILFYRLGDFYEMFFDDAITASRELEITLTGKDCGQAERAPMAGIPHHAAEVYAAKLIEKGYKVAICEQLEDPKTAKGIVERGVIRILTPGTIVESNLLEEKKNNYIMCICKTGLYFGISVCDISTGEFYSSEIKGENNFETLLDEIARFSPSEIIANSMMFECQEEMDKIRERFSIYMSRFSDKFFSDEVGNLQLDYNILENKKEIGNLKERTLVVKSINALLEYLNETQMTSLEHINTINIYNLSKYMALDINARRNLEITEKMRDKSKKGTLLWVLDQTSTSMGGRLLRRWLNDPLLDVKEINERLDAVSELKDNMMLRGDVVDTLKKVYDIERLSAKMTYGNANARDMITLRNSLEKLPEVKNILSTCMSPKLKQLYEDLDELQDVYELINKSIIDDPPMTIKDGGIIKLGYNAEIDKLKTATTEGKNWIVKLEAEEKEKTGIKNLKVGYNKVFGYYIEVSKSFVSQVPDRFIRKQTLTTGERYITEELKNLEGQILGAEEKVVNLEYEEFVKIREQIAKNVKRLQKTANVVSTLDVLSAFAQVAEDMNYCKPVVTDNGKIKIKDGRHPVIEKMVGIGNFVPNDTYLDKDGDRLAIITGPNMAGKSTYMRQVALITLMAQVGCFVPATEAEIGVVDKIFTRVGASDDLSMGQSTFMVEMMEVATILKEATENSLVILDEIGRGTSTYDGLSIAWAVAEYIADKEKCGAKTLFATHYHELIELADKQEGIKNYSIAVKEKGEDIIFLRKIVEGGTDESYGIHVARLAGVPKVVTKRANEILTSLERKSMLSGKKQENKKVVEGQFDMFNYKLGEIAHEIDKINLNELTPIDALNTLLKIKEKMK
;
A
#
# COMPACT_ATOMS: atom_id res chain seq x y z
N PHE A 1 -9.81 -20.21 -19.88
CA PHE A 1 -9.90 -20.99 -21.14
C PHE A 1 -11.00 -20.41 -21.99
N ASN A 2 -10.67 -19.58 -22.99
CA ASN A 2 -11.38 -19.57 -24.26
C ASN A 2 -10.58 -18.76 -25.28
N SER A 3 -10.37 -19.42 -26.41
CA SER A 3 -9.75 -18.98 -27.63
C SER A 3 -10.24 -17.62 -28.12
N PHE A 4 -9.35 -16.64 -28.18
CA PHE A 4 -9.53 -15.43 -28.96
C PHE A 4 -8.78 -15.54 -30.31
N PRO A 5 -9.32 -14.99 -31.40
CA PRO A 5 -8.84 -15.21 -32.74
C PRO A 5 -7.48 -14.55 -32.97
N THR A 6 -6.46 -15.38 -33.25
CA THR A 6 -5.17 -14.99 -33.78
C THR A 6 -5.33 -14.53 -35.22
N ASN A 7 -5.63 -13.25 -35.42
CA ASN A 7 -5.47 -12.60 -36.73
C ASN A 7 -4.65 -11.32 -36.56
N ILE A 8 -3.36 -11.49 -36.18
CA ILE A 8 -2.36 -10.45 -36.40
C ILE A 8 -1.88 -10.64 -37.84
N CYS A 9 -2.21 -9.70 -38.68
CA CYS A 9 -1.79 -9.66 -40.07
C CYS A 9 -0.26 -9.51 -40.15
N PHE A 10 0.49 -10.63 -40.19
CA PHE A 10 1.93 -10.63 -40.42
C PHE A 10 2.19 -10.16 -41.85
N LYS A 11 2.88 -9.01 -42.01
CA LYS A 11 3.44 -8.66 -43.32
C LYS A 11 4.36 -9.77 -43.75
N LYS A 12 4.17 -10.28 -45.01
CA LYS A 12 5.02 -11.30 -45.63
C LYS A 12 6.51 -10.92 -45.46
N GLY A 13 7.31 -11.81 -44.81
CA GLY A 13 8.75 -11.66 -44.64
C GLY A 13 9.24 -11.44 -43.19
N MET A 14 8.43 -11.66 -42.16
CA MET A 14 8.88 -11.66 -40.75
C MET A 14 9.18 -13.09 -40.27
N ILE A 15 10.29 -13.25 -39.55
CA ILE A 15 10.67 -14.53 -38.93
C ILE A 15 9.61 -14.94 -37.90
N LYS A 16 8.94 -16.07 -38.14
CA LYS A 16 8.13 -16.76 -37.13
C LYS A 16 9.06 -17.45 -36.13
N MET A 17 9.51 -16.76 -35.11
CA MET A 17 10.21 -17.39 -33.99
C MET A 17 9.22 -17.64 -32.87
N ALA A 18 8.77 -18.89 -32.73
CA ALA A 18 8.09 -19.37 -31.53
C ALA A 18 9.14 -19.83 -30.51
N GLY A 19 8.99 -19.46 -29.27
CA GLY A 19 9.85 -19.54 -28.12
C GLY A 19 10.67 -20.82 -27.84
N ASN A 20 11.57 -21.22 -28.67
CA ASN A 20 12.67 -22.18 -28.38
C ASN A 20 13.77 -22.11 -29.43
N THR A 21 13.75 -21.12 -30.30
CA THR A 21 14.61 -21.09 -31.52
C THR A 21 15.85 -20.22 -31.34
N LEU A 22 15.90 -19.32 -30.41
CA LEU A 22 17.06 -18.43 -30.14
C LEU A 22 18.29 -19.20 -29.62
N GLU A 23 18.09 -20.29 -28.87
CA GLU A 23 19.18 -21.08 -28.29
C GLU A 23 19.94 -21.92 -29.31
N ASN A 24 19.35 -22.20 -30.48
CA ASN A 24 19.92 -23.06 -31.53
C ASN A 24 20.41 -22.30 -32.79
N MET A 25 20.37 -20.96 -32.81
CA MET A 25 20.83 -20.17 -33.95
C MET A 25 22.30 -19.82 -33.86
N ASP A 26 23.03 -19.96 -35.00
CA ASP A 26 24.39 -19.47 -35.10
C ASP A 26 24.41 -17.93 -35.03
N LYS A 27 24.83 -17.41 -33.87
CA LYS A 27 24.90 -15.97 -33.60
C LYS A 27 25.82 -15.23 -34.60
N SER A 28 26.82 -15.91 -35.15
CA SER A 28 27.77 -15.31 -36.09
C SER A 28 27.13 -14.90 -37.43
N SER A 29 25.97 -15.45 -37.74
CA SER A 29 25.20 -15.15 -38.95
C SER A 29 24.43 -13.84 -38.94
N PHE A 30 24.30 -13.21 -37.74
CA PHE A 30 23.59 -11.93 -37.57
C PHE A 30 24.51 -10.72 -37.76
N SER A 31 23.90 -9.56 -38.02
CA SER A 31 24.65 -8.30 -38.10
C SER A 31 25.36 -8.01 -36.76
N PRO A 32 26.52 -7.32 -36.74
CA PRO A 32 27.30 -7.10 -35.53
C PRO A 32 26.51 -6.42 -34.38
N MET A 33 25.58 -5.52 -34.70
CA MET A 33 24.70 -4.89 -33.71
C MET A 33 23.74 -5.92 -33.10
N MET A 34 23.16 -6.79 -33.92
CA MET A 34 22.23 -7.82 -33.46
C MET A 34 22.94 -8.91 -32.65
N GLN A 35 24.19 -9.22 -32.95
CA GLN A 35 25.01 -10.13 -32.13
C GLN A 35 25.16 -9.58 -30.69
N LYS A 36 25.52 -8.29 -30.55
CA LYS A 36 25.62 -7.63 -29.24
C LYS A 36 24.28 -7.58 -28.50
N TYR A 37 23.17 -7.37 -29.24
CA TYR A 37 21.82 -7.45 -28.63
C TYR A 37 21.54 -8.85 -28.08
N LEU A 38 21.81 -9.89 -28.85
CA LEU A 38 21.57 -11.28 -28.41
C LEU A 38 22.47 -11.69 -27.24
N GLU A 39 23.74 -11.24 -27.21
CA GLU A 39 24.64 -11.45 -26.08
C GLU A 39 24.11 -10.77 -24.79
N THR A 40 23.57 -9.56 -24.90
CA THR A 40 22.95 -8.85 -23.78
C THR A 40 21.66 -9.55 -23.33
N LYS A 41 20.79 -9.92 -24.29
CA LYS A 41 19.54 -10.62 -24.01
C LYS A 41 19.74 -11.97 -23.31
N GLU A 42 20.80 -12.69 -23.64
CA GLU A 42 21.12 -13.96 -23.01
C GLU A 42 21.42 -13.84 -21.49
N LYS A 43 21.99 -12.70 -21.10
CA LYS A 43 22.25 -12.40 -19.67
C LYS A 43 20.97 -12.01 -18.93
N TYR A 44 19.99 -11.44 -19.62
CA TYR A 44 18.73 -10.91 -19.05
C TYR A 44 17.50 -11.56 -19.72
N LYS A 45 17.48 -12.91 -19.78
CA LYS A 45 16.44 -13.69 -20.46
C LYS A 45 15.03 -13.44 -19.93
N ASP A 46 14.90 -13.19 -18.64
CA ASP A 46 13.64 -12.96 -17.91
C ASP A 46 13.12 -11.50 -18.01
N CYS A 47 13.88 -10.60 -18.63
CA CYS A 47 13.53 -9.19 -18.77
C CYS A 47 13.18 -8.84 -20.21
N ILE A 48 12.23 -7.93 -20.42
CA ILE A 48 12.05 -7.26 -21.71
C ILE A 48 13.19 -6.25 -21.86
N LEU A 49 14.01 -6.38 -22.89
CA LEU A 49 15.21 -5.57 -23.09
C LEU A 49 14.90 -4.30 -23.89
N PHE A 50 14.96 -3.14 -23.23
CA PHE A 50 14.92 -1.83 -23.86
C PHE A 50 16.32 -1.44 -24.31
N TYR A 51 16.63 -1.68 -25.60
CA TYR A 51 17.96 -1.52 -26.15
C TYR A 51 18.11 -0.17 -26.87
N ARG A 52 18.96 0.73 -26.38
CA ARG A 52 19.11 2.10 -26.88
C ARG A 52 19.73 2.13 -28.27
N LEU A 53 19.00 2.70 -29.23
CA LEU A 53 19.45 2.94 -30.59
C LEU A 53 19.05 4.36 -31.04
N GLY A 54 20.00 5.29 -31.01
CA GLY A 54 19.72 6.70 -31.25
C GLY A 54 18.72 7.28 -30.26
N ASP A 55 17.61 7.84 -30.75
CA ASP A 55 16.57 8.46 -29.94
C ASP A 55 15.47 7.49 -29.48
N PHE A 56 15.65 6.18 -29.74
CA PHE A 56 14.67 5.16 -29.41
C PHE A 56 15.28 4.06 -28.53
N TYR A 57 14.42 3.43 -27.71
CA TYR A 57 14.65 2.10 -27.22
C TYR A 57 13.95 1.12 -28.16
N GLU A 58 14.69 0.21 -28.73
CA GLU A 58 14.19 -0.81 -29.63
C GLU A 58 14.22 -2.18 -28.95
N MET A 59 13.16 -2.94 -29.12
CA MET A 59 12.99 -4.31 -28.65
C MET A 59 12.93 -5.21 -29.85
N PHE A 60 13.48 -6.42 -29.76
CA PHE A 60 13.55 -7.36 -30.88
C PHE A 60 12.98 -8.72 -30.49
N PHE A 61 12.63 -9.51 -31.51
CA PHE A 61 12.13 -10.89 -31.40
C PHE A 61 10.91 -10.99 -30.44
N ASP A 62 10.95 -11.91 -29.46
CA ASP A 62 9.85 -12.16 -28.54
C ASP A 62 9.55 -10.94 -27.67
N ASP A 63 10.57 -10.15 -27.30
CA ASP A 63 10.39 -8.91 -26.56
C ASP A 63 9.57 -7.90 -27.37
N ALA A 64 9.83 -7.79 -28.69
CA ALA A 64 9.07 -6.90 -29.55
C ALA A 64 7.61 -7.32 -29.72
N ILE A 65 7.37 -8.62 -29.85
CA ILE A 65 6.03 -9.18 -29.99
C ILE A 65 5.25 -8.95 -28.69
N THR A 66 5.87 -9.22 -27.55
CA THR A 66 5.26 -9.02 -26.22
C THR A 66 4.98 -7.55 -25.96
N ALA A 67 5.99 -6.69 -26.16
CA ALA A 67 5.83 -5.25 -25.95
C ALA A 67 4.78 -4.63 -26.90
N SER A 68 4.76 -5.04 -28.18
CA SER A 68 3.75 -4.57 -29.13
C SER A 68 2.33 -4.91 -28.68
N ARG A 69 2.11 -6.12 -28.16
CA ARG A 69 0.81 -6.56 -27.65
C ARG A 69 0.42 -5.82 -26.36
N GLU A 70 1.34 -5.78 -25.39
CA GLU A 70 1.04 -5.26 -24.06
C GLU A 70 0.95 -3.72 -24.00
N LEU A 71 1.72 -3.03 -24.85
CA LEU A 71 1.77 -1.57 -24.93
C LEU A 71 0.91 -0.98 -26.05
N GLU A 72 0.33 -1.84 -26.91
CA GLU A 72 -0.48 -1.44 -28.07
C GLU A 72 0.33 -0.58 -29.07
N ILE A 73 1.65 -0.87 -29.22
CA ILE A 73 2.53 -0.17 -30.15
C ILE A 73 2.75 -0.99 -31.43
N THR A 74 3.14 -0.29 -32.52
CA THR A 74 3.30 -0.90 -33.83
C THR A 74 4.46 -1.91 -33.86
N LEU A 75 4.18 -3.14 -34.26
CA LEU A 75 5.19 -4.13 -34.60
C LEU A 75 5.70 -3.90 -36.01
N THR A 76 7.03 -3.75 -36.16
CA THR A 76 7.72 -3.55 -37.44
C THR A 76 8.80 -4.63 -37.63
N GLY A 77 9.63 -4.50 -38.67
CA GLY A 77 10.77 -5.42 -38.92
C GLY A 77 12.06 -4.65 -39.17
N LYS A 78 13.15 -5.08 -38.54
CA LYS A 78 14.51 -4.54 -38.77
C LYS A 78 15.41 -5.55 -39.49
N ASP A 79 16.26 -5.06 -40.38
CA ASP A 79 17.27 -5.89 -41.01
C ASP A 79 18.27 -6.38 -39.94
N CYS A 80 18.47 -7.68 -39.88
CA CYS A 80 19.34 -8.34 -38.90
C CYS A 80 20.52 -9.10 -39.54
N GLY A 81 20.72 -8.96 -40.84
CA GLY A 81 21.73 -9.71 -41.60
C GLY A 81 21.27 -11.09 -42.06
N GLN A 82 19.98 -11.41 -41.88
CA GLN A 82 19.33 -12.64 -42.34
C GLN A 82 18.41 -12.35 -43.53
N ALA A 83 17.97 -13.41 -44.23
CA ALA A 83 17.01 -13.30 -45.33
C ALA A 83 15.67 -12.71 -44.90
N GLU A 84 15.28 -12.94 -43.64
CA GLU A 84 14.08 -12.41 -43.04
C GLU A 84 14.40 -11.31 -42.00
N ARG A 85 13.50 -10.34 -41.86
CA ARG A 85 13.66 -9.25 -40.92
C ARG A 85 13.28 -9.67 -39.49
N ALA A 86 14.08 -9.28 -38.49
CA ALA A 86 13.73 -9.49 -37.11
C ALA A 86 12.50 -8.65 -36.70
N PRO A 87 11.49 -9.23 -36.03
CA PRO A 87 10.41 -8.46 -35.42
C PRO A 87 10.99 -7.36 -34.50
N MET A 88 10.50 -6.14 -34.62
CA MET A 88 10.97 -4.98 -33.86
C MET A 88 9.81 -4.09 -33.43
N ALA A 89 9.86 -3.64 -32.20
CA ALA A 89 9.04 -2.56 -31.68
C ALA A 89 9.94 -1.49 -31.05
N GLY A 90 9.53 -0.23 -31.10
CA GLY A 90 10.38 0.85 -30.60
C GLY A 90 9.54 1.93 -29.90
N ILE A 91 10.13 2.53 -28.87
CA ILE A 91 9.55 3.63 -28.09
C ILE A 91 10.55 4.78 -28.03
N PRO A 92 10.09 6.05 -28.01
CA PRO A 92 10.99 7.19 -27.81
C PRO A 92 11.68 7.11 -26.45
N HIS A 93 12.98 7.39 -26.38
CA HIS A 93 13.73 7.24 -25.13
C HIS A 93 13.21 8.10 -23.98
N HIS A 94 12.73 9.31 -24.27
CA HIS A 94 12.16 10.21 -23.25
C HIS A 94 10.84 9.72 -22.68
N ALA A 95 10.18 8.75 -23.30
CA ALA A 95 8.92 8.16 -22.83
C ALA A 95 9.11 6.75 -22.22
N ALA A 96 10.36 6.27 -22.14
CA ALA A 96 10.68 4.89 -21.72
C ALA A 96 10.08 4.53 -20.36
N GLU A 97 10.15 5.43 -19.38
CA GLU A 97 9.62 5.21 -18.03
C GLU A 97 8.12 4.90 -18.04
N VAL A 98 7.33 5.67 -18.81
CA VAL A 98 5.87 5.47 -18.89
C VAL A 98 5.53 4.13 -19.54
N TYR A 99 6.29 3.71 -20.55
CA TYR A 99 6.08 2.42 -21.19
C TYR A 99 6.58 1.26 -20.32
N ALA A 100 7.71 1.43 -19.63
CA ALA A 100 8.21 0.45 -18.68
C ALA A 100 7.22 0.21 -17.54
N ALA A 101 6.63 1.27 -16.96
CA ALA A 101 5.61 1.15 -15.92
C ALA A 101 4.43 0.29 -16.33
N LYS A 102 3.90 0.49 -17.55
CA LYS A 102 2.80 -0.34 -18.09
C LYS A 102 3.16 -1.83 -18.21
N LEU A 103 4.41 -2.15 -18.53
CA LEU A 103 4.88 -3.53 -18.58
C LEU A 103 5.02 -4.10 -17.16
N ILE A 104 5.54 -3.30 -16.23
CA ILE A 104 5.73 -3.69 -14.84
C ILE A 104 4.39 -3.94 -14.15
N GLU A 105 3.39 -3.08 -14.36
CA GLU A 105 2.01 -3.29 -13.86
C GLU A 105 1.41 -4.61 -14.33
N LYS A 106 1.85 -5.10 -15.51
CA LYS A 106 1.45 -6.40 -16.06
C LYS A 106 2.35 -7.56 -15.63
N GLY A 107 3.31 -7.31 -14.72
CA GLY A 107 4.20 -8.33 -14.13
C GLY A 107 5.46 -8.64 -14.94
N TYR A 108 5.82 -7.80 -15.92
CA TYR A 108 7.09 -7.97 -16.68
C TYR A 108 8.23 -7.22 -16.01
N LYS A 109 9.45 -7.77 -16.08
CA LYS A 109 10.69 -7.06 -15.76
C LYS A 109 11.21 -6.35 -16.99
N VAL A 110 11.81 -5.17 -16.85
CA VAL A 110 12.36 -4.38 -17.97
C VAL A 110 13.83 -4.05 -17.70
N ALA A 111 14.73 -4.51 -18.56
CA ALA A 111 16.16 -4.16 -18.51
C ALA A 111 16.43 -2.96 -19.42
N ILE A 112 16.97 -1.88 -18.85
CA ILE A 112 17.33 -0.65 -19.57
C ILE A 112 18.79 -0.76 -20.02
N CYS A 113 19.02 -0.84 -21.32
CA CYS A 113 20.34 -0.92 -21.92
C CYS A 113 20.69 0.40 -22.62
N GLU A 114 21.67 1.13 -22.05
CA GLU A 114 22.10 2.45 -22.52
C GLU A 114 23.44 2.41 -23.27
N GLN A 115 23.72 3.48 -24.00
CA GLN A 115 25.02 3.72 -24.64
C GLN A 115 26.01 4.18 -23.56
N LEU A 116 27.13 3.46 -23.39
CA LEU A 116 28.15 3.74 -22.39
C LEU A 116 29.20 4.74 -22.86
N GLU A 117 29.26 5.01 -24.17
CA GLU A 117 30.17 5.94 -24.81
C GLU A 117 29.44 6.90 -25.78
N ASP A 118 30.01 8.08 -26.00
CA ASP A 118 29.45 9.04 -26.95
C ASP A 118 29.55 8.51 -28.40
N PRO A 119 28.43 8.41 -29.14
CA PRO A 119 28.42 7.99 -30.53
C PRO A 119 29.32 8.81 -31.44
N LYS A 120 29.66 10.07 -31.10
CA LYS A 120 30.55 10.96 -31.88
C LYS A 120 32.02 10.57 -31.75
N THR A 121 32.42 9.95 -30.64
CA THR A 121 33.82 9.58 -30.34
C THR A 121 34.10 8.09 -30.56
N ALA A 122 33.06 7.27 -30.63
CA ALA A 122 33.14 5.82 -30.77
C ALA A 122 33.83 5.39 -32.08
N LYS A 123 34.88 4.57 -31.96
CA LYS A 123 35.52 3.93 -33.08
C LYS A 123 34.87 2.57 -33.41
N GLY A 124 33.72 2.59 -34.11
CA GLY A 124 32.99 1.37 -34.47
C GLY A 124 31.58 1.32 -33.91
N ILE A 125 31.16 0.17 -33.38
CA ILE A 125 29.85 0.01 -32.78
C ILE A 125 29.90 0.54 -31.36
N VAL A 126 29.08 1.57 -31.03
CA VAL A 126 28.94 2.17 -29.70
C VAL A 126 28.73 1.08 -28.67
N GLU A 127 29.51 1.10 -27.60
CA GLU A 127 29.37 0.20 -26.46
C GLU A 127 28.05 0.45 -25.71
N ARG A 128 27.38 -0.63 -25.34
CA ARG A 128 26.10 -0.60 -24.63
C ARG A 128 26.12 -1.57 -23.46
N GLY A 129 25.51 -1.17 -22.37
CA GLY A 129 25.35 -2.01 -21.18
C GLY A 129 24.01 -1.81 -20.53
N VAL A 130 23.54 -2.83 -19.83
CA VAL A 130 22.38 -2.68 -18.95
C VAL A 130 22.81 -1.86 -17.75
N ILE A 131 22.13 -0.76 -17.52
CA ILE A 131 22.40 0.18 -16.44
C ILE A 131 21.42 0.01 -15.28
N ARG A 132 20.28 -0.67 -15.52
CA ARG A 132 19.23 -0.87 -14.51
C ARG A 132 18.22 -1.91 -14.95
N ILE A 133 17.66 -2.65 -13.98
CA ILE A 133 16.50 -3.53 -14.17
C ILE A 133 15.34 -2.95 -13.37
N LEU A 134 14.23 -2.67 -14.04
CA LEU A 134 13.00 -2.19 -13.44
C LEU A 134 12.08 -3.37 -13.14
N THR A 135 11.65 -3.49 -11.88
CA THR A 135 10.69 -4.49 -11.38
C THR A 135 9.61 -3.79 -10.54
N PRO A 136 8.49 -4.44 -10.19
CA PRO A 136 7.44 -3.79 -9.40
C PRO A 136 7.92 -3.15 -8.09
N GLY A 137 8.86 -3.79 -7.39
CA GLY A 137 9.41 -3.32 -6.11
C GLY A 137 10.58 -2.36 -6.24
N THR A 138 11.14 -2.16 -7.44
CA THR A 138 12.37 -1.38 -7.66
C THR A 138 12.15 -0.05 -8.41
N ILE A 139 10.91 0.40 -8.54
CA ILE A 139 10.55 1.70 -9.13
C ILE A 139 10.94 2.81 -8.15
N VAL A 140 11.60 3.85 -8.66
CA VAL A 140 12.05 5.05 -7.90
C VAL A 140 11.46 6.34 -8.48
N GLU A 141 10.98 6.30 -9.70
CA GLU A 141 10.43 7.45 -10.41
C GLU A 141 9.13 7.94 -9.75
N SER A 142 9.13 9.19 -9.29
CA SER A 142 8.00 9.77 -8.52
C SER A 142 6.70 9.84 -9.31
N ASN A 143 6.77 9.96 -10.64
CA ASN A 143 5.62 9.97 -11.54
C ASN A 143 4.94 8.60 -11.70
N LEU A 144 5.61 7.52 -11.29
CA LEU A 144 5.12 6.14 -11.34
C LEU A 144 4.66 5.61 -9.97
N LEU A 145 4.95 6.34 -8.91
CA LEU A 145 4.65 5.96 -7.52
C LEU A 145 3.47 6.76 -6.98
N GLU A 146 2.61 6.11 -6.21
CA GLU A 146 1.63 6.82 -5.40
C GLU A 146 2.36 7.67 -4.34
N GLU A 147 2.02 8.95 -4.22
CA GLU A 147 2.72 9.89 -3.35
C GLU A 147 2.65 9.49 -1.87
N LYS A 148 1.47 9.09 -1.38
CA LYS A 148 1.19 8.75 0.02
C LYS A 148 1.20 7.24 0.31
N LYS A 149 1.89 6.44 -0.53
CA LYS A 149 2.06 4.99 -0.35
C LYS A 149 3.51 4.60 -0.57
N ASN A 150 4.03 3.72 0.29
CA ASN A 150 5.35 3.10 0.11
C ASN A 150 5.31 2.05 -1.00
N ASN A 151 6.45 1.83 -1.66
CA ASN A 151 6.62 0.78 -2.66
C ASN A 151 7.60 -0.27 -2.13
N TYR A 152 7.09 -1.18 -1.30
CA TYR A 152 7.93 -2.19 -0.67
C TYR A 152 8.26 -3.37 -1.59
N ILE A 153 9.50 -3.82 -1.51
CA ILE A 153 9.94 -5.15 -1.92
C ILE A 153 10.22 -5.98 -0.67
N MET A 154 9.80 -7.24 -0.66
CA MET A 154 10.01 -8.16 0.46
C MET A 154 10.87 -9.34 0.03
N CYS A 155 11.83 -9.70 0.86
CA CYS A 155 12.61 -10.93 0.75
C CYS A 155 12.17 -11.93 1.82
N ILE A 156 11.89 -13.17 1.42
CA ILE A 156 11.52 -14.27 2.31
C ILE A 156 12.59 -15.35 2.24
N CYS A 157 13.25 -15.61 3.37
CA CYS A 157 14.18 -16.72 3.56
C CYS A 157 13.53 -17.83 4.37
N LYS A 158 13.09 -18.92 3.72
CA LYS A 158 12.53 -20.09 4.41
C LYS A 158 13.66 -21.05 4.80
N THR A 159 13.64 -21.55 6.05
CA THR A 159 14.51 -22.62 6.52
C THR A 159 13.71 -23.55 7.44
N GLY A 160 13.35 -24.72 6.96
CA GLY A 160 12.42 -25.63 7.62
C GLY A 160 11.04 -24.98 7.82
N LEU A 161 10.62 -24.82 9.08
CA LEU A 161 9.34 -24.18 9.43
C LEU A 161 9.47 -22.68 9.77
N TYR A 162 10.68 -22.11 9.73
CA TYR A 162 10.96 -20.74 10.13
C TYR A 162 11.20 -19.84 8.93
N PHE A 163 10.92 -18.53 9.11
CA PHE A 163 11.09 -17.54 8.06
C PHE A 163 11.95 -16.37 8.57
N GLY A 164 12.87 -15.90 7.72
CA GLY A 164 13.49 -14.60 7.82
C GLY A 164 12.83 -13.68 6.81
N ILE A 165 12.45 -12.50 7.21
CA ILE A 165 11.84 -11.50 6.33
C ILE A 165 12.66 -10.22 6.34
N SER A 166 12.85 -9.63 5.17
CA SER A 166 13.41 -8.29 5.01
C SER A 166 12.57 -7.51 4.01
N VAL A 167 12.29 -6.26 4.32
CA VAL A 167 11.41 -5.39 3.53
C VAL A 167 12.09 -4.06 3.31
N CYS A 168 12.08 -3.56 2.07
CA CYS A 168 12.71 -2.30 1.71
C CYS A 168 11.82 -1.47 0.79
N ASP A 169 11.73 -0.17 1.05
CA ASP A 169 11.27 0.82 0.07
C ASP A 169 12.48 1.59 -0.46
N ILE A 170 12.86 1.28 -1.69
CA ILE A 170 14.02 1.88 -2.33
C ILE A 170 13.84 3.40 -2.51
N SER A 171 12.61 3.85 -2.75
CA SER A 171 12.33 5.27 -3.02
C SER A 171 12.51 6.17 -1.79
N THR A 172 12.46 5.61 -0.57
CA THR A 172 12.62 6.33 0.70
C THR A 172 13.87 5.92 1.46
N GLY A 173 14.40 4.72 1.21
CA GLY A 173 15.51 4.11 1.94
C GLY A 173 15.08 3.41 3.24
N GLU A 174 13.79 3.26 3.49
CA GLU A 174 13.28 2.48 4.63
C GLU A 174 13.64 1.00 4.46
N PHE A 175 14.17 0.39 5.53
CA PHE A 175 14.52 -1.03 5.56
C PHE A 175 14.14 -1.66 6.91
N TYR A 176 13.35 -2.73 6.85
CA TYR A 176 12.89 -3.49 8.01
C TYR A 176 13.30 -4.94 7.88
N SER A 177 13.63 -5.61 9.00
CA SER A 177 13.88 -7.05 9.02
C SER A 177 13.40 -7.69 10.30
N SER A 178 12.94 -8.94 10.20
CA SER A 178 12.51 -9.75 11.35
C SER A 178 12.66 -11.24 11.06
N GLU A 179 12.50 -12.04 12.11
CA GLU A 179 12.41 -13.50 12.00
C GLU A 179 11.11 -14.01 12.61
N ILE A 180 10.53 -15.02 12.00
CA ILE A 180 9.31 -15.67 12.42
C ILE A 180 9.67 -17.08 12.91
N LYS A 181 9.56 -17.27 14.24
CA LYS A 181 9.86 -18.52 14.94
C LYS A 181 8.78 -18.75 15.99
N GLY A 182 7.87 -19.67 15.78
CA GLY A 182 6.76 -19.95 16.69
C GLY A 182 6.01 -21.19 16.24
N GLU A 183 4.75 -21.30 16.63
CA GLU A 183 3.90 -22.43 16.23
C GLU A 183 3.14 -22.17 14.93
N ASN A 184 2.68 -20.93 14.69
CA ASN A 184 1.89 -20.53 13.53
C ASN A 184 2.68 -19.65 12.55
N ASN A 185 3.90 -20.08 12.20
CA ASN A 185 4.84 -19.28 11.43
C ASN A 185 4.32 -18.82 10.07
N PHE A 186 3.58 -19.69 9.36
CA PHE A 186 3.09 -19.36 8.03
C PHE A 186 1.94 -18.32 8.07
N GLU A 187 1.00 -18.41 9.01
CA GLU A 187 -0.05 -17.39 9.19
C GLU A 187 0.57 -16.05 9.61
N THR A 188 1.57 -16.05 10.50
CA THR A 188 2.33 -14.85 10.85
C THR A 188 3.04 -14.24 9.63
N LEU A 189 3.57 -15.06 8.71
CA LEU A 189 4.14 -14.58 7.46
C LEU A 189 3.08 -13.90 6.57
N LEU A 190 1.89 -14.48 6.48
CA LEU A 190 0.79 -13.86 5.73
C LEU A 190 0.34 -12.52 6.33
N ASP A 191 0.33 -12.39 7.65
CA ASP A 191 0.04 -11.14 8.35
C ASP A 191 1.10 -10.06 8.06
N GLU A 192 2.39 -10.43 8.02
CA GLU A 192 3.47 -9.51 7.64
C GLU A 192 3.42 -9.10 6.16
N ILE A 193 3.06 -10.02 5.26
CA ILE A 193 2.80 -9.67 3.84
C ILE A 193 1.63 -8.68 3.74
N ALA A 194 0.55 -8.91 4.49
CA ALA A 194 -0.59 -7.99 4.53
C ALA A 194 -0.23 -6.62 5.13
N ARG A 195 0.60 -6.60 6.16
CA ARG A 195 1.08 -5.41 6.86
C ARG A 195 1.87 -4.48 5.94
N PHE A 196 2.86 -5.00 5.24
CA PHE A 196 3.70 -4.21 4.32
C PHE A 196 3.08 -4.04 2.94
N SER A 197 2.19 -4.96 2.52
CA SER A 197 1.58 -4.98 1.18
C SER A 197 2.62 -4.77 0.07
N PRO A 198 3.69 -5.61 -0.01
CA PRO A 198 4.77 -5.40 -0.95
C PRO A 198 4.30 -5.53 -2.40
N SER A 199 4.91 -4.75 -3.29
CA SER A 199 4.66 -4.84 -4.75
C SER A 199 5.38 -6.03 -5.39
N GLU A 200 6.44 -6.51 -4.73
CA GLU A 200 7.25 -7.64 -5.19
C GLU A 200 7.75 -8.46 -4.00
N ILE A 201 7.79 -9.79 -4.18
CA ILE A 201 8.40 -10.72 -3.23
C ILE A 201 9.49 -11.52 -3.93
N ILE A 202 10.68 -11.58 -3.33
CA ILE A 202 11.74 -12.51 -3.71
C ILE A 202 11.91 -13.56 -2.62
N ALA A 203 12.22 -14.80 -3.01
CA ALA A 203 12.40 -15.87 -2.02
C ALA A 203 13.43 -16.91 -2.49
N ASN A 204 13.94 -17.68 -1.52
CA ASN A 204 14.85 -18.81 -1.76
C ASN A 204 14.11 -20.02 -2.36
N SER A 205 14.87 -21.02 -2.83
CA SER A 205 14.33 -22.24 -3.44
C SER A 205 13.38 -23.00 -2.56
N MET A 206 13.70 -23.11 -1.24
CA MET A 206 12.90 -23.85 -0.28
C MET A 206 11.47 -23.30 -0.14
N MET A 207 11.26 -21.98 -0.34
CA MET A 207 9.93 -21.38 -0.37
C MET A 207 9.14 -21.84 -1.61
N PHE A 208 9.78 -21.88 -2.78
CA PHE A 208 9.15 -22.31 -4.04
C PHE A 208 8.89 -23.82 -4.12
N GLU A 209 9.60 -24.65 -3.34
CA GLU A 209 9.35 -26.09 -3.21
C GLU A 209 8.08 -26.40 -2.41
N CYS A 210 7.61 -25.46 -1.56
CA CYS A 210 6.38 -25.58 -0.79
C CYS A 210 5.17 -25.07 -1.59
N GLN A 211 4.68 -25.86 -2.53
CA GLN A 211 3.62 -25.48 -3.45
C GLN A 211 2.35 -24.99 -2.74
N GLU A 212 1.93 -25.66 -1.67
CA GLU A 212 0.72 -25.29 -0.89
C GLU A 212 0.82 -23.88 -0.29
N GLU A 213 1.98 -23.51 0.28
CA GLU A 213 2.21 -22.18 0.83
C GLU A 213 2.25 -21.12 -0.27
N MET A 214 2.90 -21.43 -1.39
CA MET A 214 2.99 -20.55 -2.55
C MET A 214 1.62 -20.27 -3.16
N ASP A 215 0.76 -21.29 -3.27
CA ASP A 215 -0.58 -21.15 -3.82
C ASP A 215 -1.44 -20.30 -2.89
N LYS A 216 -1.37 -20.49 -1.57
CA LYS A 216 -2.06 -19.65 -0.58
C LYS A 216 -1.64 -18.18 -0.66
N ILE A 217 -0.35 -17.88 -0.87
CA ILE A 217 0.11 -16.49 -1.04
C ILE A 217 -0.44 -15.90 -2.35
N ARG A 218 -0.38 -16.64 -3.46
CA ARG A 218 -0.89 -16.18 -4.77
C ARG A 218 -2.38 -15.93 -4.79
N GLU A 219 -3.15 -16.78 -4.11
CA GLU A 219 -4.61 -16.66 -4.01
C GLU A 219 -5.04 -15.45 -3.17
N ARG A 220 -4.34 -15.21 -2.05
CA ARG A 220 -4.66 -14.09 -1.14
C ARG A 220 -4.13 -12.75 -1.60
N PHE A 221 -2.96 -12.74 -2.25
CA PHE A 221 -2.25 -11.53 -2.65
C PHE A 221 -1.89 -11.59 -4.13
N SER A 222 -2.34 -10.62 -4.90
CA SER A 222 -1.96 -10.46 -6.32
C SER A 222 -0.57 -9.83 -6.43
N ILE A 223 0.47 -10.47 -5.87
CA ILE A 223 1.84 -9.95 -5.78
C ILE A 223 2.74 -10.71 -6.75
N TYR A 224 3.63 -10.00 -7.42
CA TYR A 224 4.68 -10.60 -8.22
C TYR A 224 5.71 -11.31 -7.33
N MET A 225 5.94 -12.61 -7.58
CA MET A 225 6.89 -13.41 -6.81
C MET A 225 7.94 -14.03 -7.73
N SER A 226 9.21 -13.87 -7.36
CA SER A 226 10.34 -14.44 -8.10
C SER A 226 11.31 -15.19 -7.19
N ARG A 227 11.87 -16.30 -7.74
CA ARG A 227 12.94 -17.03 -7.08
C ARG A 227 14.25 -16.27 -7.22
N PHE A 228 14.97 -16.12 -6.13
CA PHE A 228 16.32 -15.58 -6.11
C PHE A 228 17.34 -16.66 -5.77
N SER A 229 18.58 -16.50 -6.24
CA SER A 229 19.61 -17.55 -6.12
C SER A 229 19.99 -17.82 -4.65
N ASP A 230 19.97 -19.10 -4.24
CA ASP A 230 20.24 -19.53 -2.87
C ASP A 230 21.65 -19.16 -2.38
N LYS A 231 22.61 -18.94 -3.27
CA LYS A 231 23.99 -18.50 -2.94
C LYS A 231 24.03 -17.18 -2.18
N PHE A 232 23.03 -16.34 -2.36
CA PHE A 232 22.93 -15.02 -1.72
C PHE A 232 22.25 -15.05 -0.33
N PHE A 233 21.60 -16.16 0.01
CA PHE A 233 21.05 -16.37 1.36
C PHE A 233 22.13 -16.87 2.33
N SER A 234 23.25 -16.15 2.38
CA SER A 234 24.38 -16.45 3.25
C SER A 234 24.16 -15.94 4.67
N ASP A 235 24.67 -16.66 5.66
CA ASP A 235 24.70 -16.26 7.07
C ASP A 235 26.00 -15.55 7.48
N GLU A 236 26.92 -15.32 6.54
CA GLU A 236 28.16 -14.61 6.78
C GLU A 236 27.89 -13.11 7.01
N VAL A 237 28.05 -12.67 8.26
CA VAL A 237 27.91 -11.24 8.64
C VAL A 237 29.00 -10.38 7.98
N GLY A 238 30.14 -10.98 7.58
CA GLY A 238 31.23 -10.26 6.90
C GLY A 238 30.97 -9.89 5.44
N ASN A 239 29.99 -10.53 4.77
CA ASN A 239 29.54 -10.13 3.43
C ASN A 239 28.56 -8.95 3.44
N LEU A 240 27.99 -8.66 4.61
CA LEU A 240 27.31 -7.40 4.84
C LEU A 240 28.40 -6.31 4.79
N GLN A 241 28.49 -5.56 3.72
CA GLN A 241 29.13 -4.22 3.71
C GLN A 241 28.39 -3.27 4.69
N LEU A 242 27.65 -3.83 5.60
CA LEU A 242 26.96 -3.20 6.69
C LEU A 242 28.02 -2.86 7.73
N ASP A 243 28.55 -1.66 7.64
CA ASP A 243 29.17 -1.04 8.79
C ASP A 243 28.20 -1.21 9.97
N TYR A 244 28.64 -1.75 11.09
CA TYR A 244 27.82 -1.94 12.32
C TYR A 244 27.10 -0.66 12.79
N ASN A 245 27.41 0.49 12.17
CA ASN A 245 26.78 1.77 12.40
C ASN A 245 25.40 1.96 11.74
N ILE A 246 24.99 1.03 10.85
CA ILE A 246 23.72 1.09 10.10
C ILE A 246 22.54 0.54 10.92
N LEU A 247 22.79 -0.17 12.02
CA LEU A 247 21.75 -0.75 12.86
C LEU A 247 21.26 0.26 13.92
N GLU A 248 20.02 0.69 13.82
CA GLU A 248 19.44 1.70 14.73
C GLU A 248 19.37 1.24 16.20
N ASN A 249 19.09 -0.02 16.48
CA ASN A 249 18.79 -0.56 17.81
C ASN A 249 19.83 -1.56 18.31
N LYS A 250 21.11 -1.15 18.40
CA LYS A 250 22.21 -2.03 18.83
C LYS A 250 21.99 -2.70 20.21
N LYS A 251 21.24 -2.08 21.14
CA LYS A 251 20.99 -2.59 22.49
C LYS A 251 19.85 -3.64 22.56
N GLU A 252 18.87 -3.55 21.64
CA GLU A 252 17.69 -4.43 21.62
C GLU A 252 17.86 -5.68 20.75
N ILE A 253 18.81 -5.66 19.81
CA ILE A 253 18.97 -6.68 18.75
C ILE A 253 19.67 -7.94 19.24
N GLY A 254 20.35 -7.91 20.39
CA GLY A 254 21.15 -9.04 20.83
C GLY A 254 22.32 -9.31 19.87
N ASN A 255 22.90 -10.51 19.94
CA ASN A 255 23.96 -10.89 19.01
C ASN A 255 23.37 -11.22 17.64
N LEU A 256 23.62 -10.38 16.63
CA LEU A 256 23.12 -10.57 15.25
C LEU A 256 23.53 -11.92 14.66
N LYS A 257 24.65 -12.48 15.15
CA LYS A 257 25.14 -13.82 14.78
C LYS A 257 24.17 -14.93 15.18
N GLU A 258 23.29 -14.71 16.17
CA GLU A 258 22.27 -15.66 16.61
C GLU A 258 21.00 -15.58 15.77
N ARG A 259 20.80 -14.47 15.02
CA ARG A 259 19.64 -14.25 14.15
C ARG A 259 19.96 -14.56 12.69
N THR A 260 20.37 -15.77 12.41
CA THR A 260 20.84 -16.22 11.09
C THR A 260 19.82 -15.98 9.97
N LEU A 261 18.51 -16.13 10.25
CA LEU A 261 17.44 -15.90 9.26
C LEU A 261 17.31 -14.44 8.87
N VAL A 262 17.45 -13.53 9.83
CA VAL A 262 17.50 -12.08 9.59
C VAL A 262 18.68 -11.75 8.67
N VAL A 263 19.88 -12.23 9.01
CA VAL A 263 21.09 -11.99 8.21
C VAL A 263 20.93 -12.51 6.78
N LYS A 264 20.42 -13.72 6.60
CA LYS A 264 20.18 -14.32 5.28
C LYS A 264 19.21 -13.50 4.44
N SER A 265 18.11 -13.07 5.02
CA SER A 265 17.12 -12.27 4.28
C SER A 265 17.63 -10.88 3.94
N ILE A 266 18.41 -10.23 4.81
CA ILE A 266 19.06 -8.94 4.54
C ILE A 266 20.06 -9.07 3.40
N ASN A 267 20.99 -10.05 3.47
CA ASN A 267 22.00 -10.27 2.43
C ASN A 267 21.37 -10.48 1.06
N ALA A 268 20.37 -11.37 1.00
CA ALA A 268 19.69 -11.65 -0.26
C ALA A 268 18.97 -10.42 -0.82
N LEU A 269 18.30 -9.62 0.03
CA LEU A 269 17.59 -8.42 -0.43
C LEU A 269 18.58 -7.36 -0.93
N LEU A 270 19.65 -7.07 -0.18
CA LEU A 270 20.65 -6.07 -0.60
C LEU A 270 21.32 -6.49 -1.92
N GLU A 271 21.64 -7.77 -2.08
CA GLU A 271 22.25 -8.26 -3.33
C GLU A 271 21.29 -8.15 -4.51
N TYR A 272 20.00 -8.48 -4.32
CA TYR A 272 18.97 -8.28 -5.32
C TYR A 272 18.85 -6.80 -5.74
N LEU A 273 18.90 -5.89 -4.77
CA LEU A 273 18.89 -4.46 -5.04
C LEU A 273 20.15 -4.00 -5.79
N ASN A 274 21.33 -4.52 -5.44
CA ASN A 274 22.58 -4.25 -6.18
C ASN A 274 22.51 -4.75 -7.61
N GLU A 275 22.05 -5.99 -7.83
CA GLU A 275 21.91 -6.56 -9.19
C GLU A 275 20.89 -5.80 -10.05
N THR A 276 19.82 -5.27 -9.45
CA THR A 276 18.75 -4.58 -10.20
C THR A 276 19.05 -3.10 -10.42
N GLN A 277 19.59 -2.40 -9.44
CA GLN A 277 19.82 -0.95 -9.53
C GLN A 277 21.17 -0.60 -10.13
N MET A 278 22.22 -1.43 -9.96
CA MET A 278 23.58 -1.22 -10.48
C MET A 278 24.19 0.16 -10.11
N THR A 279 23.70 0.75 -9.00
CA THR A 279 24.11 2.05 -8.48
C THR A 279 24.28 1.98 -6.97
N SER A 280 24.88 3.02 -6.35
CA SER A 280 25.08 3.10 -4.90
C SER A 280 23.74 3.04 -4.15
N LEU A 281 23.67 2.23 -3.09
CA LEU A 281 22.55 2.10 -2.15
C LEU A 281 22.79 2.84 -0.82
N GLU A 282 23.67 3.82 -0.78
CA GLU A 282 24.07 4.54 0.45
C GLU A 282 22.90 5.23 1.20
N HIS A 283 21.78 5.47 0.52
CA HIS A 283 20.56 6.00 1.16
C HIS A 283 19.85 4.95 2.01
N ILE A 284 20.12 3.64 1.79
CA ILE A 284 19.73 2.57 2.72
C ILE A 284 20.80 2.51 3.81
N ASN A 285 20.77 3.47 4.71
CA ASN A 285 21.80 3.64 5.73
C ASN A 285 21.38 3.15 7.12
N THR A 286 20.12 2.71 7.27
CA THR A 286 19.54 2.25 8.52
C THR A 286 18.70 1.00 8.29
N ILE A 287 18.97 -0.07 9.03
CA ILE A 287 18.15 -1.29 9.03
C ILE A 287 17.46 -1.41 10.38
N ASN A 288 16.14 -1.36 10.36
CA ASN A 288 15.31 -1.52 11.54
C ASN A 288 14.99 -3.01 11.73
N ILE A 289 15.64 -3.65 12.71
CA ILE A 289 15.32 -5.03 13.09
C ILE A 289 14.29 -4.96 14.21
N TYR A 290 13.09 -5.45 13.98
CA TYR A 290 11.99 -5.39 14.91
C TYR A 290 11.58 -6.76 15.44
N ASN A 291 10.96 -6.75 16.61
CA ASN A 291 10.25 -7.90 17.16
C ASN A 291 8.78 -7.79 16.81
N LEU A 292 8.16 -8.89 16.41
CA LEU A 292 6.73 -8.92 16.05
C LEU A 292 5.83 -8.51 17.22
N SER A 293 6.26 -8.74 18.45
CA SER A 293 5.53 -8.38 19.68
C SER A 293 5.60 -6.91 20.08
N LYS A 294 6.25 -6.04 19.29
CA LYS A 294 6.35 -4.59 19.59
C LYS A 294 5.06 -3.82 19.32
N TYR A 295 4.26 -4.30 18.38
CA TYR A 295 3.05 -3.64 17.93
C TYR A 295 1.83 -4.52 18.16
N MET A 296 0.65 -3.91 18.28
CA MET A 296 -0.61 -4.63 18.31
C MET A 296 -0.78 -5.44 17.02
N ALA A 297 -0.97 -6.74 17.15
CA ALA A 297 -1.13 -7.60 15.99
C ALA A 297 -2.51 -7.38 15.34
N LEU A 298 -2.49 -7.18 14.04
CA LEU A 298 -3.68 -7.09 13.20
C LEU A 298 -3.55 -8.15 12.12
N ASP A 299 -4.33 -9.20 12.23
CA ASP A 299 -4.38 -10.23 11.20
C ASP A 299 -4.99 -9.70 9.89
N ILE A 300 -4.83 -10.46 8.82
CA ILE A 300 -5.37 -10.10 7.51
C ILE A 300 -6.88 -9.89 7.55
N ASN A 301 -7.62 -10.66 8.37
CA ASN A 301 -9.07 -10.57 8.51
C ASN A 301 -9.47 -9.29 9.24
N ALA A 302 -8.77 -8.92 10.34
CA ALA A 302 -9.02 -7.68 11.04
C ALA A 302 -8.76 -6.46 10.14
N ARG A 303 -7.64 -6.43 9.41
CA ARG A 303 -7.33 -5.34 8.45
C ARG A 303 -8.42 -5.18 7.40
N ARG A 304 -8.89 -6.29 6.83
CA ARG A 304 -9.92 -6.35 5.81
C ARG A 304 -11.29 -5.96 6.35
N ASN A 305 -11.71 -6.56 7.47
CA ASN A 305 -13.05 -6.38 8.03
C ASN A 305 -13.25 -4.98 8.64
N LEU A 306 -12.20 -4.37 9.17
CA LEU A 306 -12.21 -3.01 9.70
C LEU A 306 -11.99 -1.93 8.64
N GLU A 307 -11.64 -2.32 7.40
CA GLU A 307 -11.37 -1.40 6.29
C GLU A 307 -10.43 -0.26 6.71
N ILE A 308 -9.25 -0.62 7.26
CA ILE A 308 -8.33 0.33 7.86
C ILE A 308 -7.74 1.26 6.80
N THR A 309 -7.13 0.72 5.74
CA THR A 309 -6.43 1.48 4.70
C THR A 309 -7.08 1.39 3.32
N GLU A 310 -7.78 0.30 3.04
CA GLU A 310 -8.41 0.01 1.75
C GLU A 310 -9.74 -0.70 1.96
N LYS A 311 -10.73 -0.41 1.10
CA LYS A 311 -12.02 -1.12 1.13
C LYS A 311 -11.90 -2.55 0.62
N MET A 312 -12.70 -3.42 1.20
CA MET A 312 -12.79 -4.83 0.79
C MET A 312 -13.23 -5.00 -0.67
N ARG A 313 -14.19 -4.19 -1.13
CA ARG A 313 -14.88 -4.40 -2.41
C ARG A 313 -14.09 -3.89 -3.62
N ASP A 314 -13.51 -2.70 -3.55
CA ASP A 314 -12.93 -1.97 -4.68
C ASP A 314 -11.51 -1.44 -4.42
N LYS A 315 -10.92 -1.81 -3.29
CA LYS A 315 -9.59 -1.36 -2.82
C LYS A 315 -9.42 0.17 -2.78
N SER A 316 -10.53 0.91 -2.82
CA SER A 316 -10.50 2.38 -2.76
C SER A 316 -10.20 2.88 -1.34
N LYS A 317 -9.55 4.04 -1.23
CA LYS A 317 -9.26 4.73 0.03
C LYS A 317 -10.53 5.35 0.65
N LYS A 318 -11.45 5.89 -0.17
CA LYS A 318 -12.65 6.59 0.32
C LYS A 318 -13.58 5.64 1.08
N GLY A 319 -13.87 5.95 2.32
CA GLY A 319 -14.70 5.14 3.21
C GLY A 319 -13.91 4.19 4.10
N THR A 320 -12.61 4.40 4.28
CA THR A 320 -11.72 3.68 5.21
C THR A 320 -11.37 4.55 6.41
N LEU A 321 -10.74 3.95 7.46
CA LEU A 321 -10.22 4.73 8.58
C LEU A 321 -9.14 5.72 8.11
N LEU A 322 -8.23 5.30 7.22
CA LEU A 322 -7.22 6.17 6.63
C LEU A 322 -7.85 7.38 5.91
N TRP A 323 -8.97 7.21 5.21
CA TRP A 323 -9.68 8.34 4.59
C TRP A 323 -10.22 9.34 5.60
N VAL A 324 -10.62 8.88 6.79
CA VAL A 324 -11.06 9.77 7.87
C VAL A 324 -9.91 10.60 8.40
N LEU A 325 -8.76 9.97 8.68
CA LEU A 325 -7.65 10.54 9.42
C LEU A 325 -6.61 11.28 8.54
N ASP A 326 -6.57 11.00 7.21
CA ASP A 326 -5.57 11.62 6.33
C ASP A 326 -5.93 13.08 5.99
N GLN A 327 -5.48 13.97 6.86
CA GLN A 327 -5.40 15.42 6.66
C GLN A 327 -3.95 15.90 6.57
N THR A 328 -3.03 14.98 6.22
CA THR A 328 -1.60 15.29 6.11
C THR A 328 -1.32 16.24 4.95
N SER A 329 -0.43 17.19 5.19
CA SER A 329 0.01 18.22 4.23
C SER A 329 1.10 17.72 3.30
N THR A 330 1.91 16.74 3.74
CA THR A 330 3.07 16.21 3.01
C THR A 330 2.85 14.76 2.57
N SER A 331 3.51 14.36 1.50
CA SER A 331 3.51 12.96 1.04
C SER A 331 4.15 12.02 2.08
N MET A 332 5.22 12.49 2.74
CA MET A 332 5.93 11.78 3.82
C MET A 332 5.00 11.52 5.01
N GLY A 333 4.25 12.54 5.47
CA GLY A 333 3.26 12.39 6.52
C GLY A 333 2.16 11.38 6.15
N GLY A 334 1.70 11.38 4.91
CA GLY A 334 0.72 10.41 4.43
C GLY A 334 1.22 8.96 4.46
N ARG A 335 2.50 8.72 4.11
CA ARG A 335 3.14 7.40 4.23
C ARG A 335 3.28 6.98 5.70
N LEU A 336 3.74 7.88 6.55
CA LEU A 336 3.89 7.63 7.98
C LEU A 336 2.54 7.33 8.66
N LEU A 337 1.48 8.08 8.32
CA LEU A 337 0.13 7.83 8.83
C LEU A 337 -0.35 6.41 8.47
N ARG A 338 -0.18 6.01 7.20
CA ARG A 338 -0.53 4.65 6.76
C ARG A 338 0.24 3.59 7.56
N ARG A 339 1.53 3.81 7.82
CA ARG A 339 2.35 2.92 8.65
C ARG A 339 1.85 2.87 10.09
N TRP A 340 1.56 4.00 10.73
CA TRP A 340 1.06 4.02 12.11
C TRP A 340 -0.28 3.30 12.29
N LEU A 341 -1.16 3.36 11.29
CA LEU A 341 -2.41 2.61 11.29
C LEU A 341 -2.19 1.10 11.15
N ASN A 342 -1.12 0.69 10.48
CA ASN A 342 -0.74 -0.72 10.36
C ASN A 342 0.03 -1.23 11.57
N ASP A 343 0.67 -0.36 12.34
CA ASP A 343 1.56 -0.62 13.46
C ASP A 343 1.10 0.10 14.74
N PRO A 344 -0.09 -0.19 15.29
CA PRO A 344 -0.54 0.41 16.55
C PRO A 344 0.38 0.00 17.70
N LEU A 345 0.64 0.93 18.62
CA LEU A 345 1.58 0.75 19.71
C LEU A 345 1.02 -0.10 20.85
N LEU A 346 1.91 -0.78 21.57
CA LEU A 346 1.63 -1.44 22.85
C LEU A 346 2.19 -0.68 24.07
N ASP A 347 3.17 0.18 23.84
CA ASP A 347 3.79 0.97 24.92
C ASP A 347 2.89 2.15 25.30
N VAL A 348 2.31 2.06 26.50
CA VAL A 348 1.40 3.08 27.08
C VAL A 348 2.07 4.46 27.14
N LYS A 349 3.38 4.51 27.43
CA LYS A 349 4.10 5.77 27.51
C LYS A 349 4.21 6.44 26.16
N GLU A 350 4.64 5.70 25.13
CA GLU A 350 4.76 6.22 23.77
C GLU A 350 3.41 6.68 23.21
N ILE A 351 2.32 5.93 23.51
CA ILE A 351 0.96 6.31 23.13
C ILE A 351 0.57 7.64 23.76
N ASN A 352 0.76 7.78 25.09
CA ASN A 352 0.37 9.00 25.80
C ASN A 352 1.21 10.21 25.38
N GLU A 353 2.51 10.03 25.06
CA GLU A 353 3.36 11.09 24.49
C GLU A 353 2.80 11.62 23.16
N ARG A 354 2.28 10.73 22.28
CA ARG A 354 1.58 11.13 21.03
C ARG A 354 0.28 11.87 21.36
N LEU A 355 -0.54 11.34 22.27
CA LEU A 355 -1.81 11.96 22.69
C LEU A 355 -1.62 13.35 23.30
N ASP A 356 -0.56 13.56 24.08
CA ASP A 356 -0.21 14.86 24.66
C ASP A 356 0.17 15.87 23.56
N ALA A 357 0.93 15.45 22.58
CA ALA A 357 1.28 16.29 21.44
C ALA A 357 0.05 16.66 20.59
N VAL A 358 -0.84 15.70 20.34
CA VAL A 358 -2.12 15.97 19.66
C VAL A 358 -2.99 16.92 20.45
N SER A 359 -3.04 16.80 21.81
CA SER A 359 -3.78 17.71 22.67
C SER A 359 -3.27 19.14 22.54
N GLU A 360 -1.96 19.35 22.65
CA GLU A 360 -1.34 20.67 22.53
C GLU A 360 -1.64 21.33 21.17
N LEU A 361 -1.51 20.56 20.07
CA LEU A 361 -1.81 21.06 18.72
C LEU A 361 -3.32 21.31 18.51
N LYS A 362 -4.20 20.53 19.15
CA LYS A 362 -5.66 20.74 19.09
C LYS A 362 -6.07 22.01 19.84
N ASP A 363 -5.55 22.18 21.07
CA ASP A 363 -5.94 23.28 21.97
C ASP A 363 -5.39 24.63 21.48
N ASN A 364 -4.32 24.64 20.68
CA ASN A 364 -3.73 25.83 20.09
C ASN A 364 -3.96 25.88 18.56
N MET A 365 -5.09 26.44 18.16
CA MET A 365 -5.49 26.56 16.76
C MET A 365 -4.50 27.37 15.90
N MET A 366 -3.88 28.42 16.49
CA MET A 366 -2.90 29.23 15.74
C MET A 366 -1.64 28.41 15.46
N LEU A 367 -1.09 27.75 16.49
CA LEU A 367 0.07 26.87 16.35
C LEU A 367 -0.17 25.78 15.28
N ARG A 368 -1.34 25.13 15.34
CA ARG A 368 -1.71 24.11 14.33
C ARG A 368 -1.81 24.70 12.93
N GLY A 369 -2.41 25.89 12.78
CA GLY A 369 -2.50 26.61 11.51
C GLY A 369 -1.13 26.91 10.92
N ASP A 370 -0.21 27.46 11.73
CA ASP A 370 1.16 27.76 11.32
C ASP A 370 1.92 26.49 10.88
N VAL A 371 1.77 25.38 11.61
CA VAL A 371 2.35 24.08 11.22
C VAL A 371 1.82 23.66 9.84
N VAL A 372 0.50 23.62 9.64
CA VAL A 372 -0.12 23.18 8.38
C VAL A 372 0.32 24.03 7.21
N ASP A 373 0.33 25.38 7.37
CA ASP A 373 0.65 26.30 6.28
C ASP A 373 2.14 26.29 5.91
N THR A 374 3.01 26.01 6.88
CA THR A 374 4.44 25.82 6.63
C THR A 374 4.71 24.48 5.96
N LEU A 375 4.11 23.39 6.46
CA LEU A 375 4.31 22.04 5.92
C LEU A 375 3.77 21.86 4.49
N LYS A 376 2.72 22.59 4.08
CA LYS A 376 2.25 22.61 2.69
C LYS A 376 3.31 23.06 1.67
N LYS A 377 4.35 23.77 2.14
CA LYS A 377 5.45 24.27 1.31
C LYS A 377 6.67 23.34 1.32
N VAL A 378 6.62 22.28 2.11
CA VAL A 378 7.68 21.26 2.21
C VAL A 378 7.33 20.09 1.29
N TYR A 379 8.20 19.85 0.31
CA TYR A 379 8.09 18.74 -0.62
C TYR A 379 8.64 17.43 -0.02
N ASP A 380 8.62 16.37 -0.81
CA ASP A 380 9.04 15.02 -0.40
C ASP A 380 10.57 14.89 -0.25
N ILE A 381 11.09 15.29 0.92
CA ILE A 381 12.52 15.24 1.22
C ILE A 381 13.05 13.79 1.19
N GLU A 382 12.27 12.79 1.59
CA GLU A 382 12.68 11.38 1.57
C GLU A 382 12.99 10.92 0.15
N ARG A 383 12.02 11.05 -0.77
CA ARG A 383 12.22 10.65 -2.17
C ARG A 383 13.23 11.51 -2.91
N LEU A 384 13.33 12.81 -2.58
CA LEU A 384 14.37 13.69 -3.14
C LEU A 384 15.77 13.28 -2.68
N SER A 385 15.95 12.92 -1.41
CA SER A 385 17.24 12.46 -0.88
C SER A 385 17.70 11.15 -1.53
N ALA A 386 16.78 10.21 -1.75
CA ALA A 386 17.05 8.97 -2.47
C ALA A 386 17.48 9.23 -3.92
N LYS A 387 16.80 10.12 -4.65
CA LYS A 387 17.18 10.53 -6.01
C LYS A 387 18.59 11.13 -6.10
N MET A 388 18.99 11.91 -5.08
CA MET A 388 20.36 12.46 -5.02
C MET A 388 21.40 11.35 -4.97
N THR A 389 21.18 10.33 -4.15
CA THR A 389 22.08 9.18 -3.96
C THR A 389 22.14 8.30 -5.21
N TYR A 390 21.00 8.03 -5.85
CA TYR A 390 20.95 7.26 -7.12
C TYR A 390 21.62 7.94 -8.30
N GLY A 391 21.84 9.24 -8.23
CA GLY A 391 22.40 9.99 -9.32
C GLY A 391 21.43 10.33 -10.45
N ASN A 392 20.13 10.11 -10.29
CA ASN A 392 19.09 10.44 -11.26
C ASN A 392 18.36 11.77 -10.98
N ALA A 393 18.71 12.46 -9.89
CA ALA A 393 18.18 13.80 -9.60
C ALA A 393 18.62 14.81 -10.66
N ASN A 394 17.69 15.65 -11.08
CA ASN A 394 17.93 16.78 -11.97
C ASN A 394 18.05 18.11 -11.22
N ALA A 395 18.34 19.21 -11.91
CA ALA A 395 18.51 20.51 -11.27
C ALA A 395 17.22 21.04 -10.64
N ARG A 396 16.03 20.70 -11.17
CA ARG A 396 14.73 21.05 -10.59
C ARG A 396 14.47 20.30 -9.28
N ASP A 397 14.87 19.03 -9.20
CA ASP A 397 14.78 18.26 -7.95
C ASP A 397 15.62 18.94 -6.84
N MET A 398 16.83 19.48 -7.17
CA MET A 398 17.65 20.24 -6.23
C MET A 398 16.95 21.53 -5.76
N ILE A 399 16.33 22.27 -6.67
CA ILE A 399 15.58 23.48 -6.31
C ILE A 399 14.36 23.14 -5.44
N THR A 400 13.67 22.05 -5.74
CA THR A 400 12.55 21.56 -4.91
C THR A 400 13.03 21.20 -3.49
N LEU A 401 14.19 20.54 -3.38
CA LEU A 401 14.80 20.27 -2.09
C LEU A 401 15.18 21.58 -1.36
N ARG A 402 15.87 22.53 -2.04
CA ARG A 402 16.21 23.85 -1.48
C ARG A 402 14.97 24.55 -0.91
N ASN A 403 13.89 24.62 -1.67
CA ASN A 403 12.65 25.27 -1.25
C ASN A 403 12.02 24.60 -0.01
N SER A 404 12.19 23.29 0.14
CA SER A 404 11.77 22.56 1.34
C SER A 404 12.66 22.90 2.54
N LEU A 405 13.98 22.91 2.36
CA LEU A 405 14.93 23.23 3.41
C LEU A 405 14.81 24.70 3.89
N GLU A 406 14.43 25.62 3.01
CA GLU A 406 14.14 27.03 3.35
C GLU A 406 13.06 27.17 4.44
N LYS A 407 12.15 26.20 4.57
CA LYS A 407 11.05 26.24 5.54
C LYS A 407 11.40 25.61 6.89
N LEU A 408 12.51 24.87 7.00
CA LEU A 408 12.89 24.16 8.23
C LEU A 408 13.16 25.09 9.42
N PRO A 409 13.82 26.27 9.27
CA PRO A 409 13.94 27.22 10.38
C PRO A 409 12.59 27.72 10.90
N GLU A 410 11.60 27.90 10.03
CA GLU A 410 10.25 28.28 10.41
C GLU A 410 9.59 27.16 11.23
N VAL A 411 9.69 25.90 10.78
CA VAL A 411 9.23 24.70 11.52
C VAL A 411 9.91 24.62 12.89
N LYS A 412 11.22 24.84 12.96
CA LYS A 412 11.96 24.80 14.23
C LYS A 412 11.52 25.89 15.20
N ASN A 413 11.27 27.10 14.70
CA ASN A 413 10.74 28.19 15.51
C ASN A 413 9.36 27.88 16.08
N ILE A 414 8.45 27.29 15.29
CA ILE A 414 7.14 26.81 15.73
C ILE A 414 7.32 25.79 16.87
N LEU A 415 8.15 24.76 16.67
CA LEU A 415 8.41 23.71 17.65
C LEU A 415 9.05 24.24 18.95
N SER A 416 9.81 25.33 18.90
CA SER A 416 10.45 25.93 20.09
C SER A 416 9.46 26.41 21.13
N THR A 417 8.22 26.69 20.76
CA THR A 417 7.14 27.17 21.64
C THR A 417 6.36 26.03 22.28
N CYS A 418 6.57 24.78 21.83
CA CYS A 418 5.82 23.61 22.28
C CYS A 418 6.30 23.08 23.64
N MET A 419 5.38 22.51 24.40
CA MET A 419 5.63 22.04 25.76
C MET A 419 5.59 20.53 25.92
N SER A 420 4.82 19.81 25.10
CA SER A 420 4.69 18.34 25.19
C SER A 420 6.01 17.62 24.93
N PRO A 421 6.27 16.49 25.61
CA PRO A 421 7.55 15.76 25.49
C PRO A 421 7.88 15.38 24.03
N LYS A 422 6.86 14.91 23.28
CA LYS A 422 7.06 14.50 21.91
C LYS A 422 7.42 15.65 20.97
N LEU A 423 6.75 16.80 21.09
CA LEU A 423 7.07 17.97 20.28
C LEU A 423 8.43 18.58 20.64
N LYS A 424 8.83 18.55 21.92
CA LYS A 424 10.18 18.93 22.35
C LYS A 424 11.24 18.00 21.75
N GLN A 425 11.00 16.70 21.74
CA GLN A 425 11.89 15.75 21.08
C GLN A 425 12.03 16.06 19.59
N LEU A 426 10.94 16.38 18.90
CA LEU A 426 10.97 16.78 17.49
C LEU A 426 11.77 18.08 17.28
N TYR A 427 11.69 19.04 18.20
CA TYR A 427 12.50 20.26 18.16
C TYR A 427 14.00 19.96 18.27
N GLU A 428 14.40 19.07 19.20
CA GLU A 428 15.80 18.67 19.39
C GLU A 428 16.34 17.88 18.20
N ASP A 429 15.53 17.00 17.63
CA ASP A 429 15.90 16.13 16.51
C ASP A 429 15.90 16.83 15.15
N LEU A 430 15.24 18.00 15.01
CA LEU A 430 15.16 18.73 13.75
C LEU A 430 16.49 19.40 13.42
N ASP A 431 17.13 18.95 12.35
CA ASP A 431 18.27 19.60 11.72
C ASP A 431 17.79 20.53 10.60
N GLU A 432 18.14 21.80 10.65
CA GLU A 432 17.72 22.79 9.65
C GLU A 432 18.43 22.63 8.30
N LEU A 433 19.55 21.87 8.25
CA LEU A 433 20.32 21.60 7.02
C LEU A 433 20.74 22.87 6.26
N GLN A 434 21.05 23.93 7.00
CA GLN A 434 21.38 25.23 6.44
C GLN A 434 22.58 25.19 5.48
N ASP A 435 23.56 24.34 5.76
CA ASP A 435 24.72 24.09 4.91
C ASP A 435 24.33 23.52 3.53
N VAL A 436 23.38 22.59 3.49
CA VAL A 436 22.85 22.01 2.24
C VAL A 436 22.00 23.03 1.48
N TYR A 437 21.16 23.78 2.20
CA TYR A 437 20.39 24.89 1.61
C TYR A 437 21.31 25.90 0.93
N GLU A 438 22.35 26.39 1.64
CA GLU A 438 23.28 27.37 1.10
C GLU A 438 24.05 26.84 -0.11
N LEU A 439 24.48 25.56 -0.07
CA LEU A 439 25.16 24.92 -1.19
C LEU A 439 24.34 25.01 -2.45
N ILE A 440 23.07 24.57 -2.39
CA ILE A 440 22.16 24.58 -3.56
C ILE A 440 21.88 26.02 -3.99
N ASN A 441 21.58 26.89 -3.02
CA ASN A 441 21.23 28.28 -3.31
C ASN A 441 22.36 29.08 -3.96
N LYS A 442 23.61 28.81 -3.63
CA LYS A 442 24.78 29.46 -4.24
C LYS A 442 25.14 28.87 -5.60
N SER A 443 24.85 27.59 -5.83
CA SER A 443 25.35 26.85 -7.00
C SER A 443 24.35 26.76 -8.16
N ILE A 444 23.05 26.53 -7.90
CA ILE A 444 22.04 26.24 -8.92
C ILE A 444 21.16 27.46 -9.19
N ILE A 445 20.83 27.73 -10.46
CA ILE A 445 19.91 28.82 -10.83
C ILE A 445 18.50 28.52 -10.37
N ASP A 446 17.68 29.57 -10.20
CA ASP A 446 16.33 29.42 -9.62
C ASP A 446 15.31 28.73 -10.55
N ASP A 447 15.46 28.87 -11.87
CA ASP A 447 14.62 28.16 -12.86
C ASP A 447 15.50 27.38 -13.86
N PRO A 448 16.01 26.19 -13.48
CA PRO A 448 16.85 25.39 -14.33
C PRO A 448 16.05 24.70 -15.43
N PRO A 449 16.70 24.40 -16.59
CA PRO A 449 16.09 23.63 -17.66
C PRO A 449 15.69 22.22 -17.21
N MET A 450 14.82 21.57 -17.95
CA MET A 450 14.39 20.19 -17.64
C MET A 450 15.54 19.18 -17.74
N THR A 451 16.41 19.36 -18.74
CA THR A 451 17.48 18.42 -19.07
C THR A 451 18.83 19.00 -18.63
N ILE A 452 19.59 18.26 -17.86
CA ILE A 452 20.92 18.66 -17.41
C ILE A 452 21.85 18.92 -18.61
N LYS A 453 21.67 18.19 -19.71
CA LYS A 453 22.47 18.30 -20.93
C LYS A 453 22.23 19.59 -21.76
N ASP A 454 21.20 20.36 -21.42
CA ASP A 454 20.93 21.64 -22.11
C ASP A 454 21.85 22.78 -21.63
N GLY A 455 22.56 22.58 -20.50
CA GLY A 455 23.39 23.60 -19.86
C GLY A 455 22.58 24.71 -19.20
N GLY A 456 23.26 25.77 -18.75
CA GLY A 456 22.61 26.89 -18.10
C GLY A 456 22.05 26.56 -16.69
N ILE A 457 22.78 25.72 -15.92
CA ILE A 457 22.35 25.17 -14.65
C ILE A 457 23.03 25.90 -13.49
N ILE A 458 24.30 26.21 -13.63
CA ILE A 458 25.16 26.78 -12.58
C ILE A 458 25.02 28.32 -12.52
N LYS A 459 24.82 28.87 -11.30
CA LYS A 459 24.73 30.30 -11.06
C LYS A 459 26.06 31.02 -11.40
N LEU A 460 25.96 32.23 -11.91
CA LEU A 460 27.09 33.13 -12.08
C LEU A 460 27.74 33.41 -10.72
N GLY A 461 29.07 33.37 -10.67
CA GLY A 461 29.85 33.60 -9.45
C GLY A 461 30.15 32.33 -8.66
N TYR A 462 29.63 31.17 -9.04
CA TYR A 462 29.91 29.89 -8.37
C TYR A 462 31.24 29.26 -8.83
N ASN A 463 31.49 29.21 -10.15
CA ASN A 463 32.72 28.67 -10.72
C ASN A 463 33.30 29.64 -11.72
N ALA A 464 34.53 30.14 -11.42
CA ALA A 464 35.20 31.17 -12.21
C ALA A 464 35.55 30.71 -13.66
N GLU A 465 35.76 29.42 -13.90
CA GLU A 465 36.06 28.89 -15.23
C GLU A 465 34.82 28.87 -16.10
N ILE A 466 33.69 28.41 -15.53
CA ILE A 466 32.37 28.45 -16.18
C ILE A 466 32.00 29.88 -16.52
N ASP A 467 32.21 30.84 -15.61
CA ASP A 467 31.89 32.26 -15.78
C ASP A 467 32.68 32.88 -16.93
N LYS A 468 34.01 32.59 -17.00
CA LYS A 468 34.86 33.05 -18.10
C LYS A 468 34.36 32.54 -19.45
N LEU A 469 34.02 31.26 -19.55
CA LEU A 469 33.55 30.69 -20.79
C LEU A 469 32.15 31.22 -21.18
N LYS A 470 31.24 31.42 -20.24
CA LYS A 470 29.94 32.07 -20.48
C LYS A 470 30.09 33.49 -20.99
N THR A 471 31.03 34.25 -20.42
CA THR A 471 31.35 35.61 -20.87
C THR A 471 31.88 35.59 -22.30
N ALA A 472 32.85 34.69 -22.59
CA ALA A 472 33.40 34.54 -23.94
C ALA A 472 32.34 34.16 -24.97
N THR A 473 31.38 33.26 -24.62
CA THR A 473 30.27 32.90 -25.49
C THR A 473 29.34 34.09 -25.76
N THR A 474 29.04 34.89 -24.72
CA THR A 474 28.20 36.08 -24.83
C THR A 474 28.87 37.17 -25.66
N GLU A 475 30.16 37.41 -25.46
CA GLU A 475 30.96 38.32 -26.25
C GLU A 475 31.04 37.87 -27.71
N GLY A 476 31.23 36.56 -27.95
CA GLY A 476 31.18 36.01 -29.30
C GLY A 476 29.85 36.24 -30.02
N LYS A 477 28.74 36.07 -29.32
CA LYS A 477 27.38 36.41 -29.89
C LYS A 477 27.23 37.89 -30.19
N ASN A 478 27.76 38.77 -29.34
CA ASN A 478 27.80 40.22 -29.60
C ASN A 478 28.68 40.55 -30.80
N TRP A 479 29.78 39.82 -31.00
CA TRP A 479 30.62 39.96 -32.22
C TRP A 479 29.89 39.56 -33.50
N ILE A 480 29.04 38.52 -33.45
CA ILE A 480 28.20 38.15 -34.62
C ILE A 480 27.23 39.28 -35.00
N VAL A 481 26.62 39.93 -34.00
CA VAL A 481 25.76 41.10 -34.24
C VAL A 481 26.53 42.30 -34.84
N LYS A 482 27.75 42.53 -34.38
CA LYS A 482 28.66 43.55 -34.97
C LYS A 482 29.06 43.17 -36.41
N LEU A 483 29.39 41.90 -36.64
CA LEU A 483 29.71 41.39 -37.99
C LEU A 483 28.54 41.55 -38.96
N GLU A 484 27.29 41.33 -38.48
CA GLU A 484 26.11 41.59 -39.30
C GLU A 484 25.99 43.06 -39.69
N ALA A 485 26.22 43.95 -38.77
CA ALA A 485 26.17 45.39 -39.03
C ALA A 485 27.29 45.83 -40.00
N GLU A 486 28.52 45.37 -39.75
CA GLU A 486 29.67 45.65 -40.61
C GLU A 486 29.49 45.12 -42.04
N GLU A 487 28.98 43.88 -42.16
CA GLU A 487 28.73 43.30 -43.50
C GLU A 487 27.59 43.98 -44.25
N LYS A 488 26.56 44.51 -43.52
CA LYS A 488 25.55 45.40 -44.15
C LYS A 488 26.15 46.68 -44.69
N GLU A 489 27.06 47.28 -43.93
CA GLU A 489 27.73 48.52 -44.35
C GLU A 489 28.69 48.27 -45.51
N LYS A 490 29.55 47.25 -45.41
CA LYS A 490 30.50 46.89 -46.48
C LYS A 490 29.86 46.47 -47.82
N THR A 491 28.73 45.77 -47.75
CA THR A 491 28.05 45.24 -48.94
C THR A 491 26.94 46.16 -49.48
N GLY A 492 26.43 47.08 -48.67
CA GLY A 492 25.26 47.89 -48.97
C GLY A 492 23.92 47.10 -48.95
N ILE A 493 23.96 45.83 -48.62
CA ILE A 493 22.77 44.93 -48.61
C ILE A 493 22.00 45.13 -47.29
N LYS A 494 20.95 45.94 -47.26
CA LYS A 494 20.16 46.25 -46.07
C LYS A 494 19.44 45.05 -45.47
N ASN A 495 19.09 44.05 -46.29
CA ASN A 495 18.32 42.87 -45.87
C ASN A 495 19.21 41.65 -45.50
N LEU A 496 20.53 41.85 -45.40
CA LEU A 496 21.45 40.83 -44.91
C LEU A 496 21.14 40.54 -43.43
N LYS A 497 21.04 39.27 -43.11
CA LYS A 497 20.85 38.79 -41.70
C LYS A 497 21.79 37.64 -41.42
N VAL A 498 22.37 37.63 -40.23
CA VAL A 498 23.09 36.44 -39.74
C VAL A 498 22.08 35.56 -38.97
N GLY A 499 21.97 34.29 -39.30
CA GLY A 499 21.13 33.30 -38.68
C GLY A 499 21.92 32.07 -38.24
N TYR A 500 21.30 31.25 -37.39
CA TYR A 500 21.85 29.98 -36.96
C TYR A 500 20.93 28.83 -37.33
N ASN A 501 21.49 27.70 -37.76
CA ASN A 501 20.75 26.47 -38.02
C ASN A 501 21.57 25.27 -37.49
N LYS A 502 20.94 24.35 -36.77
CA LYS A 502 21.62 23.15 -36.18
C LYS A 502 22.38 22.30 -37.19
N VAL A 503 21.96 22.28 -38.47
CA VAL A 503 22.59 21.45 -39.53
C VAL A 503 23.74 22.18 -40.21
N PHE A 504 23.63 23.49 -40.44
CA PHE A 504 24.57 24.27 -41.25
C PHE A 504 25.42 25.27 -40.45
N GLY A 505 25.14 25.41 -39.15
CA GLY A 505 25.78 26.40 -38.27
C GLY A 505 25.31 27.82 -38.51
N TYR A 506 26.17 28.82 -38.26
CA TYR A 506 25.91 30.22 -38.55
C TYR A 506 26.02 30.49 -40.05
N TYR A 507 25.10 31.28 -40.57
CA TYR A 507 25.04 31.65 -41.97
C TYR A 507 24.58 33.10 -42.18
N ILE A 508 24.98 33.68 -43.30
CA ILE A 508 24.53 34.99 -43.75
C ILE A 508 23.42 34.75 -44.78
N GLU A 509 22.19 35.22 -44.50
CA GLU A 509 21.08 35.10 -45.45
C GLU A 509 20.91 36.41 -46.23
N VAL A 510 20.86 36.27 -47.53
CA VAL A 510 20.62 37.41 -48.48
C VAL A 510 19.42 37.08 -49.35
N SER A 511 18.50 37.99 -49.46
CA SER A 511 17.30 37.85 -50.30
C SER A 511 17.66 37.84 -51.78
N LYS A 512 16.85 37.14 -52.59
CA LYS A 512 17.11 36.95 -54.04
C LYS A 512 17.38 38.23 -54.83
N SER A 513 16.73 39.36 -54.44
CA SER A 513 16.89 40.66 -55.07
C SER A 513 18.30 41.26 -54.93
N PHE A 514 19.11 40.78 -54.00
CA PHE A 514 20.47 41.33 -53.73
C PHE A 514 21.57 40.33 -53.96
N VAL A 515 21.28 39.11 -54.48
CA VAL A 515 22.27 38.07 -54.77
C VAL A 515 23.40 38.53 -55.73
N SER A 516 23.08 39.41 -56.66
CA SER A 516 24.07 40.00 -57.59
C SER A 516 25.04 40.97 -56.97
N GLN A 517 24.76 41.42 -55.73
CA GLN A 517 25.61 42.33 -54.99
C GLN A 517 26.48 41.62 -53.93
N VAL A 518 26.40 40.31 -53.87
CA VAL A 518 27.15 39.48 -52.90
C VAL A 518 28.61 39.40 -53.32
N PRO A 519 29.58 39.77 -52.48
CA PRO A 519 31.02 39.73 -52.82
C PRO A 519 31.52 38.27 -52.98
N ASP A 520 32.57 38.05 -53.77
CA ASP A 520 33.18 36.74 -54.03
C ASP A 520 33.72 36.01 -52.80
N ARG A 521 33.99 36.73 -51.69
CA ARG A 521 34.38 36.16 -50.40
C ARG A 521 33.26 35.40 -49.66
N PHE A 522 32.01 35.49 -50.11
CA PHE A 522 30.87 34.80 -49.54
C PHE A 522 30.74 33.43 -50.22
N ILE A 523 30.97 32.38 -49.47
CA ILE A 523 30.88 31.02 -49.95
C ILE A 523 29.41 30.57 -49.80
N ARG A 524 28.74 30.24 -50.93
CA ARG A 524 27.34 29.80 -50.93
C ARG A 524 27.20 28.40 -50.29
N LYS A 525 26.30 28.28 -49.33
CA LYS A 525 25.98 27.01 -48.61
C LYS A 525 24.63 26.43 -49.03
N GLN A 526 23.61 27.27 -49.25
CA GLN A 526 22.28 26.79 -49.53
C GLN A 526 21.49 27.85 -50.33
N THR A 527 20.69 27.36 -51.30
CA THR A 527 19.73 28.18 -52.07
C THR A 527 18.33 27.90 -51.51
N LEU A 528 17.59 28.97 -51.21
CA LEU A 528 16.21 28.93 -50.75
C LEU A 528 15.28 29.54 -51.80
N THR A 529 13.95 29.33 -51.64
CA THR A 529 12.94 29.97 -52.49
C THR A 529 12.94 31.51 -52.36
N THR A 530 13.33 32.02 -51.22
CA THR A 530 13.30 33.46 -50.86
C THR A 530 14.68 34.16 -50.90
N GLY A 531 15.79 33.39 -50.87
CA GLY A 531 17.13 33.93 -50.79
C GLY A 531 18.23 32.87 -50.90
N GLU A 532 19.45 33.25 -50.62
CA GLU A 532 20.58 32.36 -50.54
C GLU A 532 21.32 32.52 -49.20
N ARG A 533 21.92 31.43 -48.72
CA ARG A 533 22.71 31.39 -47.51
C ARG A 533 24.18 31.21 -47.80
N TYR A 534 24.97 32.04 -47.16
CA TYR A 534 26.40 32.13 -47.36
C TYR A 534 27.14 31.96 -46.04
N ILE A 535 28.45 31.66 -46.15
CA ILE A 535 29.37 31.66 -45.04
C ILE A 535 30.61 32.49 -45.44
N THR A 536 31.21 33.18 -44.47
CA THR A 536 32.53 33.76 -44.62
C THR A 536 33.54 33.09 -43.73
N GLU A 537 34.82 33.17 -44.03
CA GLU A 537 35.89 32.58 -43.23
C GLU A 537 35.91 33.15 -41.83
N GLU A 538 35.63 34.43 -41.67
CA GLU A 538 35.49 35.13 -40.39
C GLU A 538 34.34 34.59 -39.55
N LEU A 539 33.18 34.41 -40.14
CA LEU A 539 32.00 33.82 -39.50
C LEU A 539 32.26 32.39 -39.08
N LYS A 540 32.96 31.59 -39.89
CA LYS A 540 33.34 30.22 -39.60
C LYS A 540 34.33 30.09 -38.40
N ASN A 541 35.27 31.01 -38.30
CA ASN A 541 36.24 31.06 -37.20
C ASN A 541 35.51 31.43 -35.87
N LEU A 542 34.63 32.46 -35.91
CA LEU A 542 33.81 32.84 -34.78
C LEU A 542 32.86 31.69 -34.35
N GLU A 543 32.24 31.00 -35.29
CA GLU A 543 31.40 29.84 -35.03
C GLU A 543 32.17 28.75 -34.27
N GLY A 544 33.37 28.39 -34.73
CA GLY A 544 34.19 27.37 -34.07
C GLY A 544 34.56 27.75 -32.61
N GLN A 545 34.81 29.04 -32.36
CA GLN A 545 35.09 29.54 -31.01
C GLN A 545 33.85 29.51 -30.12
N ILE A 546 32.71 29.95 -30.63
CA ILE A 546 31.46 30.01 -29.83
C ILE A 546 30.95 28.59 -29.51
N LEU A 547 30.82 27.73 -30.53
CA LEU A 547 30.34 26.37 -30.35
C LEU A 547 31.26 25.53 -29.46
N GLY A 548 32.58 25.69 -29.65
CA GLY A 548 33.57 25.03 -28.77
C GLY A 548 33.53 25.53 -27.31
N ALA A 549 33.22 26.79 -27.09
CA ALA A 549 33.05 27.33 -25.76
C ALA A 549 31.71 26.87 -25.14
N GLU A 550 30.62 26.85 -25.93
CA GLU A 550 29.30 26.36 -25.46
C GLU A 550 29.38 24.88 -25.05
N GLU A 551 29.98 24.00 -25.85
CA GLU A 551 30.15 22.58 -25.52
C GLU A 551 30.99 22.39 -24.24
N LYS A 552 32.07 23.17 -24.08
CA LYS A 552 32.86 23.12 -22.86
C LYS A 552 32.10 23.62 -21.64
N VAL A 553 31.29 24.69 -21.77
CA VAL A 553 30.44 25.20 -20.67
C VAL A 553 29.47 24.11 -20.22
N VAL A 554 28.74 23.47 -21.15
CA VAL A 554 27.77 22.41 -20.82
C VAL A 554 28.45 21.24 -20.11
N ASN A 555 29.62 20.79 -20.58
CA ASN A 555 30.34 19.70 -19.93
C ASN A 555 30.83 20.07 -18.52
N LEU A 556 31.40 21.25 -18.34
CA LEU A 556 31.85 21.72 -17.03
C LEU A 556 30.66 21.93 -16.06
N GLU A 557 29.54 22.48 -16.54
CA GLU A 557 28.33 22.62 -15.72
C GLU A 557 27.79 21.25 -15.28
N TYR A 558 27.85 20.25 -16.17
CA TYR A 558 27.46 18.88 -15.82
C TYR A 558 28.39 18.27 -14.75
N GLU A 559 29.72 18.42 -14.90
CA GLU A 559 30.68 17.95 -13.90
C GLU A 559 30.48 18.62 -12.53
N GLU A 560 30.28 19.93 -12.51
CA GLU A 560 30.00 20.66 -11.27
C GLU A 560 28.65 20.26 -10.66
N PHE A 561 27.62 20.07 -11.47
CA PHE A 561 26.33 19.57 -11.02
C PHE A 561 26.48 18.19 -10.36
N VAL A 562 27.23 17.27 -10.93
CA VAL A 562 27.50 15.94 -10.35
C VAL A 562 28.21 16.08 -8.99
N LYS A 563 29.23 16.93 -8.88
CA LYS A 563 29.95 17.19 -7.61
C LYS A 563 29.01 17.74 -6.53
N ILE A 564 28.13 18.68 -6.87
CA ILE A 564 27.15 19.25 -5.95
C ILE A 564 26.18 18.16 -5.49
N ARG A 565 25.67 17.34 -6.41
CA ARG A 565 24.79 16.21 -6.10
C ARG A 565 25.44 15.22 -5.15
N GLU A 566 26.69 14.84 -5.36
CA GLU A 566 27.45 13.95 -4.47
C GLU A 566 27.67 14.57 -3.07
N GLN A 567 27.88 15.88 -2.98
CA GLN A 567 27.97 16.57 -1.70
C GLN A 567 26.65 16.54 -0.93
N ILE A 568 25.52 16.70 -1.63
CA ILE A 568 24.18 16.57 -1.03
C ILE A 568 23.94 15.11 -0.59
N ALA A 569 24.29 14.14 -1.43
CA ALA A 569 24.14 12.71 -1.14
C ALA A 569 24.88 12.29 0.15
N LYS A 570 26.04 12.86 0.45
CA LYS A 570 26.76 12.62 1.72
C LYS A 570 25.97 13.03 2.97
N ASN A 571 24.97 13.88 2.83
CA ASN A 571 24.10 14.35 3.92
C ASN A 571 22.76 13.58 3.99
N VAL A 572 22.61 12.47 3.24
CA VAL A 572 21.35 11.72 3.14
C VAL A 572 20.80 11.30 4.51
N LYS A 573 21.65 10.90 5.44
CA LYS A 573 21.26 10.50 6.80
C LYS A 573 20.61 11.64 7.59
N ARG A 574 21.15 12.85 7.47
CA ARG A 574 20.60 14.07 8.09
C ARG A 574 19.27 14.45 7.44
N LEU A 575 19.19 14.37 6.10
CA LEU A 575 17.96 14.61 5.32
C LEU A 575 16.84 13.66 5.74
N GLN A 576 17.12 12.36 5.85
CA GLN A 576 16.13 11.36 6.27
C GLN A 576 15.68 11.56 7.72
N LYS A 577 16.60 11.88 8.64
CA LYS A 577 16.23 12.20 10.03
C LYS A 577 15.28 13.40 10.09
N THR A 578 15.60 14.47 9.38
CA THR A 578 14.73 15.66 9.29
C THR A 578 13.39 15.35 8.64
N ALA A 579 13.36 14.54 7.57
CA ALA A 579 12.14 14.10 6.92
C ALA A 579 11.23 13.32 7.89
N ASN A 580 11.79 12.45 8.73
CA ASN A 580 11.04 11.74 9.77
C ASN A 580 10.44 12.67 10.83
N VAL A 581 11.18 13.73 11.24
CA VAL A 581 10.65 14.76 12.15
C VAL A 581 9.47 15.49 11.51
N VAL A 582 9.63 15.93 10.26
CA VAL A 582 8.59 16.64 9.49
C VAL A 582 7.34 15.76 9.30
N SER A 583 7.52 14.50 8.92
CA SER A 583 6.40 13.56 8.74
C SER A 583 5.67 13.26 10.04
N THR A 584 6.40 13.14 11.16
CA THR A 584 5.81 12.92 12.49
C THR A 584 4.98 14.14 12.92
N LEU A 585 5.49 15.34 12.77
CA LEU A 585 4.77 16.58 13.07
C LEU A 585 3.50 16.70 12.21
N ASP A 586 3.59 16.35 10.92
CA ASP A 586 2.46 16.40 9.99
C ASP A 586 1.34 15.42 10.40
N VAL A 587 1.68 14.19 10.80
CA VAL A 587 0.69 13.21 11.29
C VAL A 587 0.03 13.67 12.58
N LEU A 588 0.81 14.18 13.55
CA LEU A 588 0.26 14.69 14.81
C LEU A 588 -0.65 15.90 14.59
N SER A 589 -0.28 16.80 13.66
CA SER A 589 -1.10 17.94 13.25
C SER A 589 -2.39 17.49 12.54
N ALA A 590 -2.32 16.48 11.68
CA ALA A 590 -3.48 15.89 11.02
C ALA A 590 -4.45 15.27 12.04
N PHE A 591 -3.95 14.56 13.06
CA PHE A 591 -4.78 14.02 14.15
C PHE A 591 -5.46 15.13 14.96
N ALA A 592 -4.74 16.20 15.26
CA ALA A 592 -5.29 17.36 15.97
C ALA A 592 -6.38 18.06 15.12
N GLN A 593 -6.19 18.20 13.81
CA GLN A 593 -7.17 18.77 12.89
C GLN A 593 -8.44 17.92 12.83
N VAL A 594 -8.30 16.61 12.64
CA VAL A 594 -9.46 15.69 12.64
C VAL A 594 -10.18 15.69 14.00
N ALA A 595 -9.43 15.74 15.11
CA ALA A 595 -10.02 15.77 16.44
C ALA A 595 -10.86 17.02 16.68
N GLU A 596 -10.47 18.16 16.15
CA GLU A 596 -11.24 19.41 16.18
C GLU A 596 -12.44 19.34 15.25
N ASP A 597 -12.23 19.02 13.97
CA ASP A 597 -13.28 19.01 12.95
C ASP A 597 -14.42 18.02 13.28
N MET A 598 -14.10 16.88 13.90
CA MET A 598 -15.03 15.79 14.18
C MET A 598 -15.42 15.71 15.66
N ASN A 599 -15.00 16.67 16.48
CA ASN A 599 -15.24 16.69 17.93
C ASN A 599 -14.90 15.36 18.62
N TYR A 600 -13.63 14.92 18.47
CA TYR A 600 -13.10 13.73 19.11
C TYR A 600 -12.48 14.07 20.47
N CYS A 601 -12.58 13.14 21.42
CA CYS A 601 -12.01 13.28 22.76
C CYS A 601 -10.64 12.60 22.87
N LYS A 602 -9.82 13.09 23.81
CA LYS A 602 -8.56 12.45 24.19
C LYS A 602 -8.87 11.18 24.99
N PRO A 603 -8.47 9.98 24.54
CA PRO A 603 -8.62 8.76 25.32
C PRO A 603 -7.61 8.73 26.47
N VAL A 604 -7.98 8.10 27.58
CA VAL A 604 -7.07 7.69 28.65
C VAL A 604 -6.60 6.28 28.33
N VAL A 605 -5.32 6.12 28.00
CA VAL A 605 -4.76 4.81 27.66
C VAL A 605 -3.97 4.27 28.84
N THR A 606 -4.27 3.02 29.23
CA THR A 606 -3.74 2.36 30.44
C THR A 606 -3.41 0.89 30.13
N ASP A 607 -2.83 0.16 31.08
CA ASP A 607 -2.58 -1.28 31.05
C ASP A 607 -3.59 -2.09 31.90
N ASN A 608 -4.68 -1.46 32.41
CA ASN A 608 -5.63 -2.07 33.33
C ASN A 608 -6.60 -3.10 32.67
N GLY A 609 -6.52 -3.31 31.36
CA GLY A 609 -7.35 -4.27 30.64
C GLY A 609 -8.83 -3.88 30.48
N LYS A 610 -9.21 -2.63 30.74
CA LYS A 610 -10.59 -2.14 30.59
C LYS A 610 -10.80 -1.39 29.29
N ILE A 611 -11.95 -1.56 28.67
CA ILE A 611 -12.43 -0.75 27.56
C ILE A 611 -13.75 -0.10 28.00
N LYS A 612 -13.72 1.21 28.27
CA LYS A 612 -14.89 2.00 28.62
C LYS A 612 -15.01 3.15 27.65
N ILE A 613 -16.08 3.17 26.88
CA ILE A 613 -16.38 4.19 25.88
C ILE A 613 -17.76 4.75 26.18
N LYS A 614 -17.88 6.05 26.25
CA LYS A 614 -19.16 6.75 26.44
C LYS A 614 -19.49 7.53 25.17
N ASP A 615 -20.73 7.36 24.70
CA ASP A 615 -21.21 7.98 23.48
C ASP A 615 -20.29 7.73 22.26
N GLY A 616 -19.78 6.51 22.13
CA GLY A 616 -18.91 6.13 21.03
C GLY A 616 -19.62 6.24 19.68
N ARG A 617 -18.90 6.67 18.64
CA ARG A 617 -19.38 6.85 17.26
C ARG A 617 -18.47 6.12 16.27
N HIS A 618 -19.03 5.67 15.16
CA HIS A 618 -18.23 5.00 14.14
C HIS A 618 -17.55 6.05 13.23
N PRO A 619 -16.20 6.17 13.22
CA PRO A 619 -15.51 7.29 12.60
C PRO A 619 -15.83 7.44 11.10
N VAL A 620 -15.87 6.32 10.36
CA VAL A 620 -16.13 6.33 8.92
C VAL A 620 -17.59 6.65 8.59
N ILE A 621 -18.53 6.00 9.30
CA ILE A 621 -19.96 6.19 9.02
C ILE A 621 -20.39 7.60 9.44
N GLU A 622 -19.92 8.10 10.59
CA GLU A 622 -20.18 9.47 11.04
C GLU A 622 -19.76 10.50 9.98
N LYS A 623 -18.55 10.35 9.42
CA LYS A 623 -18.06 11.23 8.34
C LYS A 623 -18.91 11.13 7.07
N MET A 624 -19.49 9.94 6.78
CA MET A 624 -20.35 9.74 5.61
C MET A 624 -21.76 10.31 5.76
N VAL A 625 -22.37 10.15 6.93
CA VAL A 625 -23.76 10.62 7.19
C VAL A 625 -23.83 12.06 7.70
N GLY A 626 -22.69 12.63 8.08
CA GLY A 626 -22.56 13.96 8.68
C GLY A 626 -22.61 13.95 10.21
N ILE A 627 -21.88 14.89 10.80
CA ILE A 627 -21.77 15.06 12.27
C ILE A 627 -23.17 15.27 12.88
N GLY A 628 -23.44 14.57 13.98
CA GLY A 628 -24.72 14.65 14.70
C GLY A 628 -25.84 13.75 14.15
N ASN A 629 -25.66 13.10 13.01
CA ASN A 629 -26.65 12.17 12.45
C ASN A 629 -26.39 10.70 12.85
N PHE A 630 -25.26 10.40 13.48
CA PHE A 630 -24.94 9.07 13.99
C PHE A 630 -25.45 8.90 15.43
N VAL A 631 -26.06 7.74 15.73
CA VAL A 631 -26.53 7.43 17.07
C VAL A 631 -25.38 6.88 17.90
N PRO A 632 -24.92 7.59 18.95
CA PRO A 632 -23.79 7.17 19.76
C PRO A 632 -24.16 6.00 20.70
N ASN A 633 -23.18 5.16 21.02
CA ASN A 633 -23.36 4.00 21.88
C ASN A 633 -22.25 3.87 22.92
N ASP A 634 -22.62 3.42 24.12
CA ASP A 634 -21.73 3.15 25.22
C ASP A 634 -21.15 1.73 25.10
N THR A 635 -19.94 1.53 25.63
CA THR A 635 -19.29 0.21 25.68
C THR A 635 -18.56 0.05 27.00
N TYR A 636 -18.71 -1.12 27.61
CA TYR A 636 -17.93 -1.52 28.77
C TYR A 636 -17.50 -2.98 28.64
N LEU A 637 -16.19 -3.21 28.70
CA LEU A 637 -15.56 -4.52 28.76
C LEU A 637 -14.41 -4.47 29.76
N ASP A 638 -14.29 -5.51 30.59
CA ASP A 638 -13.27 -5.60 31.65
C ASP A 638 -12.76 -7.03 31.73
N LYS A 639 -11.44 -7.24 31.62
CA LYS A 639 -10.85 -8.58 31.71
C LYS A 639 -11.11 -9.28 33.05
N ASP A 640 -11.29 -8.50 34.12
CA ASP A 640 -11.56 -9.00 35.47
C ASP A 640 -13.04 -9.13 35.79
N GLY A 641 -13.88 -8.41 35.08
CA GLY A 641 -15.35 -8.39 35.25
C GLY A 641 -16.08 -8.84 33.98
N ASP A 642 -16.86 -7.92 33.40
CA ASP A 642 -17.68 -8.17 32.21
C ASP A 642 -16.82 -8.27 30.93
N ARG A 643 -16.32 -9.45 30.61
CA ARG A 643 -15.41 -9.68 29.48
C ARG A 643 -16.10 -10.07 28.17
N LEU A 644 -17.31 -10.64 28.25
CA LEU A 644 -18.07 -11.02 27.06
C LEU A 644 -19.44 -10.35 27.03
N ALA A 645 -19.69 -9.56 25.99
CA ALA A 645 -20.99 -8.92 25.73
C ALA A 645 -21.72 -9.67 24.62
N ILE A 646 -22.82 -10.34 24.95
CA ILE A 646 -23.71 -10.98 23.98
C ILE A 646 -24.71 -9.94 23.49
N ILE A 647 -24.74 -9.68 22.18
CA ILE A 647 -25.55 -8.64 21.55
C ILE A 647 -26.61 -9.29 20.66
N THR A 648 -27.87 -9.20 21.08
CA THR A 648 -29.01 -9.76 20.33
C THR A 648 -29.76 -8.67 19.56
N GLY A 649 -30.54 -9.07 18.57
CA GLY A 649 -31.34 -8.20 17.71
C GLY A 649 -31.15 -8.44 16.22
N PRO A 650 -31.91 -7.76 15.35
CA PRO A 650 -31.91 -7.98 13.90
C PRO A 650 -30.65 -7.40 13.23
N ASN A 651 -30.23 -7.96 12.10
CA ASN A 651 -28.99 -7.60 11.40
C ASN A 651 -28.93 -6.16 10.91
N MET A 652 -30.05 -5.61 10.45
CA MET A 652 -30.11 -4.23 9.93
C MET A 652 -30.12 -3.16 11.03
N ALA A 653 -30.16 -3.55 12.29
CA ALA A 653 -30.28 -2.61 13.41
C ALA A 653 -28.93 -1.98 13.84
N GLY A 654 -27.79 -2.47 13.32
CA GLY A 654 -26.48 -1.84 13.51
C GLY A 654 -25.50 -2.57 14.42
N LYS A 655 -25.72 -3.87 14.76
CA LYS A 655 -24.82 -4.69 15.62
C LYS A 655 -23.38 -4.69 15.10
N SER A 656 -23.19 -5.11 13.85
CA SER A 656 -21.85 -5.19 13.22
C SER A 656 -21.17 -3.81 13.14
N THR A 657 -21.94 -2.74 12.91
CA THR A 657 -21.44 -1.35 12.94
C THR A 657 -20.92 -0.98 14.31
N TYR A 658 -21.67 -1.30 15.36
CA TYR A 658 -21.28 -1.04 16.75
C TYR A 658 -20.01 -1.80 17.14
N MET A 659 -19.90 -3.07 16.80
CA MET A 659 -18.71 -3.86 17.13
C MET A 659 -17.46 -3.34 16.40
N ARG A 660 -17.58 -3.00 15.10
CA ARG A 660 -16.48 -2.39 14.33
C ARG A 660 -16.09 -1.02 14.91
N GLN A 661 -17.05 -0.22 15.36
CA GLN A 661 -16.82 1.05 16.05
C GLN A 661 -15.89 0.87 17.26
N VAL A 662 -16.15 -0.11 18.12
CA VAL A 662 -15.34 -0.39 19.31
C VAL A 662 -13.91 -0.76 18.92
N ALA A 663 -13.73 -1.65 17.93
CA ALA A 663 -12.41 -2.02 17.43
C ALA A 663 -11.65 -0.83 16.83
N LEU A 664 -12.32 0.00 16.03
CA LEU A 664 -11.69 1.19 15.43
C LEU A 664 -11.31 2.24 16.47
N ILE A 665 -12.14 2.46 17.50
CA ILE A 665 -11.83 3.35 18.62
C ILE A 665 -10.60 2.84 19.39
N THR A 666 -10.53 1.55 19.68
CA THR A 666 -9.38 0.92 20.34
C THR A 666 -8.10 1.07 19.50
N LEU A 667 -8.19 0.80 18.20
CA LEU A 667 -7.07 0.97 17.27
C LEU A 667 -6.60 2.42 17.21
N MET A 668 -7.53 3.39 17.09
CA MET A 668 -7.21 4.82 17.06
C MET A 668 -6.50 5.27 18.34
N ALA A 669 -6.97 4.82 19.52
CA ALA A 669 -6.34 5.12 20.80
C ALA A 669 -4.88 4.61 20.84
N GLN A 670 -4.61 3.38 20.38
CA GLN A 670 -3.26 2.79 20.37
C GLN A 670 -2.35 3.33 19.27
N VAL A 671 -2.88 3.96 18.24
CA VAL A 671 -2.09 4.75 17.28
C VAL A 671 -1.65 6.10 17.87
N GLY A 672 -2.31 6.55 18.91
CA GLY A 672 -2.08 7.86 19.55
C GLY A 672 -2.95 8.97 18.95
N CYS A 673 -4.15 8.63 18.47
CA CYS A 673 -5.14 9.55 17.93
C CYS A 673 -6.29 9.76 18.92
N PHE A 674 -6.92 10.93 18.90
CA PHE A 674 -8.18 11.17 19.60
C PHE A 674 -9.29 10.32 18.97
N VAL A 675 -10.30 9.99 19.77
CA VAL A 675 -11.33 9.01 19.43
C VAL A 675 -12.74 9.61 19.37
N PRO A 676 -13.61 9.07 18.49
CA PRO A 676 -15.00 9.54 18.35
C PRO A 676 -15.88 9.09 19.53
N ALA A 677 -15.72 9.74 20.66
CA ALA A 677 -16.47 9.50 21.89
C ALA A 677 -16.58 10.79 22.72
N THR A 678 -17.41 10.79 23.76
CA THR A 678 -17.43 11.85 24.76
C THR A 678 -16.37 11.61 25.81
N GLU A 679 -16.20 10.37 26.26
CA GLU A 679 -15.14 9.91 27.16
C GLU A 679 -14.69 8.52 26.73
N ALA A 680 -13.39 8.23 26.83
CA ALA A 680 -12.85 6.91 26.55
C ALA A 680 -11.69 6.57 27.48
N GLU A 681 -11.76 5.38 28.10
CA GLU A 681 -10.66 4.73 28.80
C GLU A 681 -10.37 3.40 28.11
N ILE A 682 -9.16 3.25 27.58
CA ILE A 682 -8.77 2.12 26.75
C ILE A 682 -7.57 1.42 27.37
N GLY A 683 -7.79 0.22 27.92
CA GLY A 683 -6.71 -0.69 28.28
C GLY A 683 -6.06 -1.25 27.01
N VAL A 684 -4.73 -1.23 26.96
CA VAL A 684 -3.98 -1.72 25.80
C VAL A 684 -4.39 -3.14 25.41
N VAL A 685 -4.55 -3.35 24.10
CA VAL A 685 -4.96 -4.61 23.48
C VAL A 685 -3.78 -5.13 22.67
N ASP A 686 -3.43 -6.40 22.85
CA ASP A 686 -2.32 -7.05 22.16
C ASP A 686 -2.67 -7.48 20.72
N LYS A 687 -3.93 -7.88 20.49
CA LYS A 687 -4.43 -8.30 19.18
C LYS A 687 -5.94 -8.02 19.05
N ILE A 688 -6.35 -7.59 17.86
CA ILE A 688 -7.77 -7.47 17.51
C ILE A 688 -8.11 -8.59 16.53
N PHE A 689 -9.05 -9.45 16.93
CA PHE A 689 -9.62 -10.47 16.07
C PHE A 689 -11.01 -10.08 15.59
N THR A 690 -11.29 -10.32 14.33
CA THR A 690 -12.61 -10.06 13.78
C THR A 690 -13.11 -11.22 12.94
N ARG A 691 -14.30 -11.69 13.27
CA ARG A 691 -15.08 -12.58 12.43
C ARG A 691 -16.40 -11.87 12.12
N VAL A 692 -16.51 -11.26 10.93
CA VAL A 692 -17.67 -10.45 10.52
C VAL A 692 -18.12 -10.86 9.13
N GLY A 693 -19.34 -11.43 9.03
CA GLY A 693 -20.00 -11.77 7.77
C GLY A 693 -19.29 -12.80 6.89
N ALA A 694 -20.01 -13.58 6.12
CA ALA A 694 -19.44 -14.44 5.08
C ALA A 694 -19.11 -13.57 3.85
N SER A 695 -17.83 -13.42 3.50
CA SER A 695 -17.48 -13.13 2.12
C SER A 695 -17.50 -14.47 1.39
N ASP A 696 -18.38 -14.61 0.41
CA ASP A 696 -18.33 -15.74 -0.53
C ASP A 696 -17.01 -15.66 -1.31
N ASP A 697 -15.97 -16.25 -0.75
CA ASP A 697 -14.72 -16.46 -1.47
C ASP A 697 -14.83 -17.79 -2.26
N LEU A 698 -15.56 -17.70 -3.37
CA LEU A 698 -15.78 -18.83 -4.28
C LEU A 698 -14.47 -19.36 -4.91
N SER A 699 -13.36 -18.61 -4.78
CA SER A 699 -12.08 -18.97 -5.38
C SER A 699 -11.40 -20.17 -4.71
N MET A 700 -11.64 -20.39 -3.41
CA MET A 700 -11.02 -21.47 -2.63
C MET A 700 -11.78 -22.81 -2.69
N GLY A 701 -12.97 -22.84 -3.28
CA GLY A 701 -13.81 -24.08 -3.36
C GLY A 701 -14.21 -24.64 -2.00
N GLN A 702 -13.99 -23.90 -0.90
CA GLN A 702 -14.34 -24.28 0.46
C GLN A 702 -15.75 -23.80 0.82
N SER A 703 -16.46 -24.58 1.63
CA SER A 703 -17.74 -24.15 2.19
C SER A 703 -17.54 -22.93 3.08
N THR A 704 -18.44 -21.92 2.97
CA THR A 704 -18.46 -20.73 3.85
C THR A 704 -18.42 -21.10 5.33
N PHE A 705 -19.03 -22.20 5.72
CA PHE A 705 -19.00 -22.73 7.08
C PHE A 705 -17.61 -23.25 7.47
N MET A 706 -16.88 -23.90 6.56
CA MET A 706 -15.50 -24.37 6.84
C MET A 706 -14.55 -23.19 7.06
N VAL A 707 -14.64 -22.15 6.22
CA VAL A 707 -13.85 -20.92 6.38
C VAL A 707 -14.17 -20.26 7.72
N GLU A 708 -15.45 -20.17 8.10
CA GLU A 708 -15.88 -19.65 9.40
C GLU A 708 -15.26 -20.44 10.55
N MET A 709 -15.28 -21.75 10.50
CA MET A 709 -14.72 -22.59 11.57
C MET A 709 -13.20 -22.49 11.65
N MET A 710 -12.50 -22.32 10.54
CA MET A 710 -11.06 -22.07 10.53
C MET A 710 -10.70 -20.73 11.19
N GLU A 711 -11.45 -19.67 10.88
CA GLU A 711 -11.25 -18.35 11.52
C GLU A 711 -11.51 -18.43 13.03
N VAL A 712 -12.60 -19.07 13.45
CA VAL A 712 -12.91 -19.29 14.88
C VAL A 712 -11.83 -20.12 15.55
N ALA A 713 -11.34 -21.19 14.92
CA ALA A 713 -10.28 -22.02 15.48
C ALA A 713 -8.97 -21.22 15.70
N THR A 714 -8.61 -20.34 14.77
CA THR A 714 -7.46 -19.45 14.91
C THR A 714 -7.67 -18.49 16.10
N ILE A 715 -8.85 -17.88 16.22
CA ILE A 715 -9.18 -17.00 17.34
C ILE A 715 -9.05 -17.73 18.68
N LEU A 716 -9.65 -18.91 18.81
CA LEU A 716 -9.62 -19.69 20.07
C LEU A 716 -8.21 -20.19 20.45
N LYS A 717 -7.33 -20.34 19.46
CA LYS A 717 -5.93 -20.77 19.69
C LYS A 717 -5.01 -19.61 20.07
N GLU A 718 -5.23 -18.41 19.53
CA GLU A 718 -4.31 -17.29 19.62
C GLU A 718 -4.76 -16.14 20.52
N ALA A 719 -6.06 -16.05 20.84
CA ALA A 719 -6.57 -14.98 21.69
C ALA A 719 -6.07 -15.13 23.14
N THR A 720 -5.72 -14.01 23.73
CA THR A 720 -5.27 -13.87 25.13
C THR A 720 -6.27 -13.04 25.94
N GLU A 721 -6.11 -12.97 27.23
CA GLU A 721 -6.93 -12.08 28.12
C GLU A 721 -6.82 -10.60 27.74
N ASN A 722 -5.74 -10.21 27.06
CA ASN A 722 -5.56 -8.83 26.61
C ASN A 722 -6.11 -8.58 25.22
N SER A 723 -6.55 -9.60 24.49
CA SER A 723 -7.10 -9.47 23.15
C SER A 723 -8.50 -8.87 23.12
N LEU A 724 -8.87 -8.24 22.01
CA LEU A 724 -10.23 -7.83 21.68
C LEU A 724 -10.77 -8.71 20.55
N VAL A 725 -11.87 -9.41 20.82
CA VAL A 725 -12.48 -10.35 19.89
C VAL A 725 -13.85 -9.85 19.43
N ILE A 726 -14.10 -9.84 18.13
CA ILE A 726 -15.38 -9.48 17.53
C ILE A 726 -15.91 -10.67 16.76
N LEU A 727 -17.03 -11.22 17.22
CA LEU A 727 -17.71 -12.36 16.61
C LEU A 727 -19.10 -11.96 16.14
N ASP A 728 -19.35 -12.05 14.84
CA ASP A 728 -20.64 -11.72 14.24
C ASP A 728 -21.26 -12.97 13.60
N GLU A 729 -22.36 -13.43 14.21
CA GLU A 729 -23.23 -14.49 13.73
C GLU A 729 -22.53 -15.85 13.50
N ILE A 730 -21.84 -16.36 14.51
CA ILE A 730 -21.20 -17.67 14.49
C ILE A 730 -22.25 -18.81 14.42
N GLY A 731 -21.99 -19.84 13.59
CA GLY A 731 -22.82 -21.04 13.45
C GLY A 731 -23.93 -20.92 12.41
N ARG A 732 -23.92 -19.88 11.57
CA ARG A 732 -25.01 -19.62 10.60
C ARG A 732 -24.99 -20.52 9.38
N GLY A 733 -23.83 -21.12 9.07
CA GLY A 733 -23.61 -21.93 7.87
C GLY A 733 -24.00 -23.40 7.96
N THR A 734 -24.63 -23.82 9.09
CA THR A 734 -25.01 -25.21 9.35
C THR A 734 -26.46 -25.34 9.89
N SER A 735 -26.85 -26.51 10.38
CA SER A 735 -28.17 -26.71 11.00
C SER A 735 -28.32 -25.86 12.26
N THR A 736 -29.54 -25.44 12.59
CA THR A 736 -29.81 -24.52 13.71
C THR A 736 -29.24 -25.04 15.04
N TYR A 737 -29.43 -26.32 15.33
CA TYR A 737 -28.95 -26.90 16.61
C TYR A 737 -27.44 -27.08 16.66
N ASP A 738 -26.83 -27.50 15.54
CA ASP A 738 -25.34 -27.58 15.47
C ASP A 738 -24.70 -26.19 15.60
N GLY A 739 -25.26 -25.20 14.87
CA GLY A 739 -24.79 -23.82 14.92
C GLY A 739 -24.92 -23.20 16.33
N LEU A 740 -26.06 -23.42 16.97
CA LEU A 740 -26.28 -22.97 18.36
C LEU A 740 -25.30 -23.65 19.32
N SER A 741 -25.10 -24.97 19.21
CA SER A 741 -24.20 -25.72 20.08
C SER A 741 -22.75 -25.24 19.96
N ILE A 742 -22.29 -24.97 18.73
CA ILE A 742 -20.95 -24.42 18.48
C ILE A 742 -20.84 -23.00 19.04
N ALA A 743 -21.80 -22.12 18.75
CA ALA A 743 -21.80 -20.74 19.23
C ALA A 743 -21.79 -20.67 20.76
N TRP A 744 -22.55 -21.55 21.42
CA TRP A 744 -22.59 -21.68 22.87
C TRP A 744 -21.24 -22.10 23.45
N ALA A 745 -20.65 -23.18 22.93
CA ALA A 745 -19.35 -23.69 23.38
C ALA A 745 -18.23 -22.68 23.14
N VAL A 746 -18.25 -21.95 22.01
CA VAL A 746 -17.28 -20.87 21.72
C VAL A 746 -17.42 -19.73 22.72
N ALA A 747 -18.65 -19.30 23.04
CA ALA A 747 -18.89 -18.24 24.01
C ALA A 747 -18.42 -18.65 25.42
N GLU A 748 -18.70 -19.88 25.86
CA GLU A 748 -18.22 -20.42 27.15
C GLU A 748 -16.70 -20.48 27.21
N TYR A 749 -16.05 -20.97 26.14
CA TYR A 749 -14.60 -21.09 26.09
C TYR A 749 -13.90 -19.71 26.20
N ILE A 750 -14.40 -18.71 25.45
CA ILE A 750 -13.80 -17.36 25.44
C ILE A 750 -14.05 -16.64 26.76
N ALA A 751 -15.24 -16.83 27.37
CA ALA A 751 -15.57 -16.21 28.66
C ALA A 751 -14.82 -16.81 29.84
N ASP A 752 -14.29 -18.05 29.73
CA ASP A 752 -13.54 -18.71 30.77
C ASP A 752 -12.13 -18.12 30.91
N LYS A 753 -11.83 -17.51 32.07
CA LYS A 753 -10.51 -16.91 32.35
C LYS A 753 -9.33 -17.89 32.29
N GLU A 754 -9.58 -19.15 32.66
CA GLU A 754 -8.51 -20.15 32.67
C GLU A 754 -8.16 -20.64 31.26
N LYS A 755 -9.10 -20.47 30.29
CA LYS A 755 -8.91 -20.92 28.90
C LYS A 755 -8.51 -19.80 27.95
N CYS A 756 -9.23 -18.68 27.97
CA CYS A 756 -9.02 -17.56 27.07
C CYS A 756 -9.14 -16.19 27.77
N GLY A 757 -10.31 -15.87 28.33
CA GLY A 757 -10.56 -14.64 29.07
C GLY A 757 -10.57 -13.35 28.24
N ALA A 758 -10.62 -13.42 26.90
CA ALA A 758 -10.54 -12.28 26.01
C ALA A 758 -11.76 -11.35 26.10
N LYS A 759 -11.54 -10.05 25.98
CA LYS A 759 -12.60 -9.05 25.87
C LYS A 759 -13.34 -9.27 24.53
N THR A 760 -14.65 -9.59 24.60
CA THR A 760 -15.38 -10.06 23.43
C THR A 760 -16.71 -9.36 23.22
N LEU A 761 -16.99 -8.96 21.99
CA LEU A 761 -18.29 -8.55 21.51
C LEU A 761 -18.84 -9.67 20.62
N PHE A 762 -19.92 -10.29 21.02
CA PHE A 762 -20.53 -11.44 20.37
C PHE A 762 -21.94 -11.10 19.89
N ALA A 763 -22.09 -10.79 18.61
CA ALA A 763 -23.41 -10.58 18.02
C ALA A 763 -24.02 -11.90 17.55
N THR A 764 -25.25 -12.12 17.92
CA THR A 764 -25.96 -13.35 17.59
C THR A 764 -27.45 -13.11 17.34
N HIS A 765 -28.09 -14.03 16.66
CA HIS A 765 -29.54 -14.16 16.53
C HIS A 765 -30.10 -15.38 17.30
N TYR A 766 -29.21 -16.14 17.97
CA TYR A 766 -29.60 -17.21 18.88
C TYR A 766 -29.99 -16.62 20.22
N HIS A 767 -31.30 -16.54 20.52
CA HIS A 767 -31.80 -15.98 21.76
C HIS A 767 -31.46 -16.84 22.97
N GLU A 768 -31.27 -18.13 22.76
CA GLU A 768 -30.86 -19.10 23.78
C GLU A 768 -29.53 -18.74 24.45
N LEU A 769 -28.63 -18.07 23.74
CA LEU A 769 -27.34 -17.63 24.30
C LEU A 769 -27.48 -16.59 25.42
N ILE A 770 -28.65 -15.94 25.56
CA ILE A 770 -28.93 -15.00 26.65
C ILE A 770 -28.81 -15.70 28.02
N GLU A 771 -29.19 -16.97 28.12
CA GLU A 771 -29.10 -17.77 29.36
C GLU A 771 -27.66 -17.93 29.89
N LEU A 772 -26.61 -17.72 29.03
CA LEU A 772 -25.23 -17.84 29.45
C LEU A 772 -24.85 -16.82 30.54
N ALA A 773 -25.43 -15.62 30.51
CA ALA A 773 -25.15 -14.59 31.49
C ALA A 773 -25.59 -15.00 32.93
N ASP A 774 -26.59 -15.88 33.03
CA ASP A 774 -27.06 -16.42 34.32
C ASP A 774 -26.21 -17.61 34.79
N LYS A 775 -25.50 -18.27 33.88
CA LYS A 775 -24.75 -19.50 34.16
C LYS A 775 -23.25 -19.30 34.35
N GLN A 776 -22.67 -18.23 33.77
CA GLN A 776 -21.24 -17.98 33.81
C GLN A 776 -20.90 -16.51 34.11
N GLU A 777 -20.03 -16.27 35.06
CA GLU A 777 -19.53 -14.95 35.41
C GLU A 777 -18.73 -14.30 34.27
N GLY A 778 -18.87 -12.99 34.10
CA GLY A 778 -18.18 -12.20 33.11
C GLY A 778 -18.88 -12.12 31.76
N ILE A 779 -20.12 -12.59 31.68
CA ILE A 779 -20.99 -12.46 30.51
C ILE A 779 -22.11 -11.47 30.82
N LYS A 780 -22.32 -10.52 29.89
CA LYS A 780 -23.47 -9.59 29.95
C LYS A 780 -24.26 -9.62 28.65
N ASN A 781 -25.55 -9.47 28.78
CA ASN A 781 -26.49 -9.40 27.67
C ASN A 781 -26.79 -7.95 27.30
N TYR A 782 -26.80 -7.70 25.99
CA TYR A 782 -27.19 -6.42 25.39
C TYR A 782 -28.15 -6.69 24.22
N SER A 783 -28.98 -5.71 23.95
CA SER A 783 -29.91 -5.74 22.81
C SER A 783 -29.97 -4.37 22.14
N ILE A 784 -30.51 -4.35 20.91
CA ILE A 784 -30.74 -3.08 20.21
C ILE A 784 -32.12 -2.57 20.59
N ALA A 785 -32.19 -1.33 21.06
CA ALA A 785 -33.44 -0.68 21.41
C ALA A 785 -34.33 -0.51 20.15
N VAL A 786 -35.59 -0.92 20.33
CA VAL A 786 -36.61 -0.87 19.28
C VAL A 786 -37.81 -0.06 19.82
N LYS A 787 -38.41 0.72 18.94
CA LYS A 787 -39.66 1.44 19.24
C LYS A 787 -40.74 0.96 18.29
N GLU A 788 -41.80 0.41 18.88
CA GLU A 788 -42.99 0.02 18.14
C GLU A 788 -43.87 1.26 17.86
N LYS A 789 -44.33 1.40 16.63
CA LYS A 789 -45.28 2.42 16.23
C LYS A 789 -46.39 1.78 15.42
N GLY A 790 -47.37 1.22 16.10
CA GLY A 790 -48.48 0.43 15.52
C GLY A 790 -47.95 -0.88 14.96
N GLU A 791 -48.13 -1.12 13.64
CA GLU A 791 -47.58 -2.30 12.96
C GLU A 791 -46.11 -2.12 12.52
N ASP A 792 -45.53 -0.92 12.61
CA ASP A 792 -44.18 -0.60 12.17
C ASP A 792 -43.20 -0.58 13.32
N ILE A 793 -41.97 -1.05 13.06
CA ILE A 793 -40.87 -1.06 14.01
C ILE A 793 -39.81 -0.08 13.55
N ILE A 794 -39.36 0.79 14.48
CA ILE A 794 -38.27 1.73 14.28
C ILE A 794 -37.08 1.25 15.10
N PHE A 795 -36.01 0.88 14.44
CA PHE A 795 -34.74 0.57 15.09
C PHE A 795 -34.05 1.86 15.56
N LEU A 796 -33.91 2.02 16.87
CA LEU A 796 -33.29 3.21 17.44
C LEU A 796 -31.76 3.22 17.33
N ARG A 797 -31.16 2.10 16.91
CA ARG A 797 -29.69 1.90 16.78
C ARG A 797 -28.93 2.15 18.07
N LYS A 798 -29.62 2.14 19.24
CA LYS A 798 -29.04 2.26 20.56
C LYS A 798 -28.90 0.88 21.18
N ILE A 799 -27.69 0.56 21.66
CA ILE A 799 -27.42 -0.66 22.43
C ILE A 799 -27.85 -0.40 23.88
N VAL A 800 -28.60 -1.32 24.43
CA VAL A 800 -29.11 -1.25 25.84
C VAL A 800 -28.80 -2.55 26.55
N GLU A 801 -28.63 -2.49 27.87
CA GLU A 801 -28.42 -3.67 28.70
C GLU A 801 -29.68 -4.52 28.74
N GLY A 802 -29.52 -5.84 28.71
CA GLY A 802 -30.59 -6.82 28.69
C GLY A 802 -30.73 -7.52 27.33
N GLY A 803 -31.21 -8.75 27.34
CA GLY A 803 -31.53 -9.53 26.15
C GLY A 803 -32.94 -9.21 25.63
N THR A 804 -33.21 -9.52 24.36
CA THR A 804 -34.55 -9.51 23.78
C THR A 804 -34.86 -10.88 23.21
N ASP A 805 -36.02 -11.40 23.51
CA ASP A 805 -36.53 -12.69 23.00
C ASP A 805 -37.37 -12.51 21.73
N GLU A 806 -37.58 -11.27 21.27
CA GLU A 806 -38.43 -10.97 20.12
C GLU A 806 -37.72 -11.15 18.80
N SER A 807 -38.41 -11.83 17.87
CA SER A 807 -37.95 -12.04 16.50
C SER A 807 -38.45 -10.94 15.57
N TYR A 808 -37.56 -10.15 14.98
CA TYR A 808 -37.89 -9.05 14.08
C TYR A 808 -37.70 -9.36 12.58
N GLY A 809 -37.36 -10.60 12.20
CA GLY A 809 -37.04 -10.99 10.81
C GLY A 809 -38.15 -10.70 9.82
N ILE A 810 -39.41 -10.94 10.19
CA ILE A 810 -40.60 -10.71 9.32
C ILE A 810 -40.82 -9.20 9.12
N HIS A 811 -40.57 -8.39 10.16
CA HIS A 811 -40.65 -6.93 10.05
C HIS A 811 -39.59 -6.36 9.10
N VAL A 812 -38.36 -6.90 9.16
CA VAL A 812 -37.28 -6.54 8.23
C VAL A 812 -37.64 -6.94 6.80
N ALA A 813 -38.23 -8.14 6.58
CA ALA A 813 -38.69 -8.56 5.27
C ALA A 813 -39.76 -7.60 4.70
N ARG A 814 -40.68 -7.11 5.54
CA ARG A 814 -41.67 -6.10 5.15
C ARG A 814 -41.02 -4.77 4.75
N LEU A 815 -40.04 -4.28 5.54
CA LEU A 815 -39.29 -3.06 5.22
C LEU A 815 -38.48 -3.20 3.93
N ALA A 816 -38.00 -4.40 3.61
CA ALA A 816 -37.30 -4.72 2.36
C ALA A 816 -38.23 -4.83 1.15
N GLY A 817 -39.56 -4.70 1.32
CA GLY A 817 -40.53 -4.72 0.24
C GLY A 817 -41.07 -6.11 -0.13
N VAL A 818 -40.89 -7.15 0.72
CA VAL A 818 -41.51 -8.45 0.53
C VAL A 818 -43.05 -8.29 0.55
N PRO A 819 -43.79 -8.90 -0.41
CA PRO A 819 -45.24 -8.77 -0.52
C PRO A 819 -45.99 -9.04 0.81
N LYS A 820 -47.00 -8.19 1.12
CA LYS A 820 -47.76 -8.30 2.39
C LYS A 820 -48.41 -9.68 2.61
N VAL A 821 -48.81 -10.37 1.54
CA VAL A 821 -49.37 -11.72 1.64
C VAL A 821 -48.35 -12.72 2.19
N VAL A 822 -47.10 -12.62 1.77
CA VAL A 822 -46.00 -13.49 2.22
C VAL A 822 -45.64 -13.18 3.68
N THR A 823 -45.48 -11.89 4.06
CA THR A 823 -45.14 -11.49 5.42
C THR A 823 -46.26 -11.80 6.42
N LYS A 824 -47.54 -11.70 6.00
CA LYS A 824 -48.67 -12.11 6.84
C LYS A 824 -48.65 -13.62 7.10
N ARG A 825 -48.43 -14.43 6.04
CA ARG A 825 -48.34 -15.89 6.17
C ARG A 825 -47.15 -16.29 7.04
N ALA A 826 -45.98 -15.60 6.90
CA ALA A 826 -44.83 -15.84 7.75
C ALA A 826 -45.14 -15.62 9.24
N ASN A 827 -45.88 -14.56 9.59
CA ASN A 827 -46.32 -14.30 10.96
C ASN A 827 -47.23 -15.43 11.51
N GLU A 828 -48.18 -15.93 10.71
CA GLU A 828 -49.02 -17.05 11.13
C GLU A 828 -48.19 -18.32 11.41
N ILE A 829 -47.17 -18.59 10.58
CA ILE A 829 -46.26 -19.72 10.76
C ILE A 829 -45.41 -19.52 12.02
N LEU A 830 -44.82 -18.33 12.21
CA LEU A 830 -43.99 -18.00 13.38
C LEU A 830 -44.76 -18.24 14.68
N THR A 831 -45.98 -17.68 14.80
CA THR A 831 -46.87 -17.87 15.97
C THR A 831 -47.14 -19.34 16.24
N SER A 832 -47.31 -20.18 15.18
CA SER A 832 -47.53 -21.61 15.32
C SER A 832 -46.29 -22.36 15.83
N LEU A 833 -45.09 -21.94 15.39
CA LEU A 833 -43.81 -22.53 15.81
C LEU A 833 -43.51 -22.17 17.27
N GLU A 834 -43.69 -20.89 17.66
CA GLU A 834 -43.50 -20.41 19.05
C GLU A 834 -44.43 -21.11 20.02
N ARG A 835 -45.71 -21.33 19.67
CA ARG A 835 -46.64 -22.12 20.48
C ARG A 835 -46.20 -23.57 20.68
N LYS A 836 -45.65 -24.21 19.65
CA LYS A 836 -45.07 -25.55 19.77
C LYS A 836 -43.85 -25.62 20.68
N SER A 837 -42.98 -24.63 20.60
CA SER A 837 -41.81 -24.48 21.49
C SER A 837 -42.21 -24.24 22.95
N MET A 838 -43.20 -23.37 23.25
CA MET A 838 -43.70 -23.14 24.59
C MET A 838 -44.37 -24.35 25.23
N LEU A 839 -45.02 -25.23 24.42
CA LEU A 839 -45.60 -26.47 24.88
C LEU A 839 -44.55 -27.53 25.21
N SER A 840 -43.39 -27.50 24.56
CA SER A 840 -42.24 -28.38 24.86
C SER A 840 -41.40 -27.87 26.03
N GLY A 841 -41.32 -26.55 26.26
CA GLY A 841 -40.51 -25.94 27.31
C GLY A 841 -41.13 -25.94 28.76
N LYS A 842 -42.46 -26.16 28.92
CA LYS A 842 -43.11 -26.17 30.22
C LYS A 842 -43.03 -27.52 30.99
N LYS A 843 -42.14 -28.44 30.64
CA LYS A 843 -41.94 -29.75 31.29
C LYS A 843 -40.57 -29.96 31.92
N GLN A 844 -39.81 -28.93 32.25
CA GLN A 844 -38.51 -29.12 32.94
C GLN A 844 -38.34 -28.21 34.16
N GLU A 845 -39.22 -28.34 35.12
CA GLU A 845 -38.86 -28.08 36.53
C GLU A 845 -39.09 -29.32 37.36
N ASN A 846 -38.00 -29.76 38.00
CA ASN A 846 -37.87 -30.89 38.93
C ASN A 846 -37.89 -32.31 38.40
N LYS A 847 -36.67 -32.82 38.05
CA LYS A 847 -36.21 -34.12 38.59
C LYS A 847 -34.71 -34.34 38.19
N LYS A 848 -33.90 -34.60 39.23
CA LYS A 848 -32.54 -35.13 39.10
C LYS A 848 -32.51 -36.34 38.14
N VAL A 849 -31.71 -36.25 37.08
CA VAL A 849 -31.50 -37.33 36.12
C VAL A 849 -30.55 -38.33 36.74
N VAL A 850 -31.02 -39.55 36.89
CA VAL A 850 -30.18 -40.76 37.07
C VAL A 850 -29.97 -41.32 35.64
N GLU A 851 -28.75 -41.44 35.21
CA GLU A 851 -28.36 -42.02 33.92
C GLU A 851 -28.90 -43.46 33.77
N GLY A 852 -29.48 -43.68 32.59
CA GLY A 852 -29.65 -45.04 32.03
C GLY A 852 -31.00 -45.74 32.21
N GLN A 853 -32.07 -45.20 31.63
CA GLN A 853 -33.21 -46.07 31.21
C GLN A 853 -33.93 -45.41 30.04
N PHE A 854 -33.93 -46.06 28.87
CA PHE A 854 -34.82 -45.78 27.74
C PHE A 854 -36.27 -45.93 28.22
N ASP A 855 -37.03 -44.84 28.25
CA ASP A 855 -38.37 -44.82 28.78
C ASP A 855 -39.39 -45.36 27.76
N MET A 856 -39.71 -46.64 27.90
CA MET A 856 -40.72 -47.35 27.11
C MET A 856 -42.14 -46.74 27.31
N PHE A 857 -42.34 -45.81 28.24
CA PHE A 857 -43.58 -45.13 28.49
C PHE A 857 -43.86 -44.03 27.49
N ASN A 858 -42.86 -43.31 26.98
CA ASN A 858 -43.02 -42.26 25.97
C ASN A 858 -43.35 -42.83 24.57
N TYR A 859 -42.92 -44.04 24.25
CA TYR A 859 -43.29 -44.70 22.98
C TYR A 859 -44.76 -45.04 22.97
N LYS A 860 -45.30 -45.63 24.06
CA LYS A 860 -46.75 -45.96 24.19
C LYS A 860 -47.64 -44.70 24.20
N LEU A 861 -47.26 -43.61 24.79
CA LEU A 861 -48.00 -42.34 24.74
C LEU A 861 -48.05 -41.74 23.36
N GLY A 862 -47.01 -41.85 22.55
CA GLY A 862 -46.96 -41.41 21.16
C GLY A 862 -47.93 -42.18 20.25
N GLU A 863 -48.03 -43.51 20.43
CA GLU A 863 -49.00 -44.34 19.69
C GLU A 863 -50.46 -44.03 20.06
N ILE A 864 -50.72 -43.78 21.35
CA ILE A 864 -52.06 -43.42 21.84
C ILE A 864 -52.46 -42.02 21.34
N ALA A 865 -51.58 -41.06 21.34
CA ALA A 865 -51.82 -39.73 20.77
C ALA A 865 -52.15 -39.79 19.27
N HIS A 866 -51.43 -40.62 18.51
CA HIS A 866 -51.66 -40.81 17.08
C HIS A 866 -52.99 -41.56 16.76
N GLU A 867 -53.47 -42.45 17.65
CA GLU A 867 -54.79 -43.08 17.51
C GLU A 867 -55.92 -42.09 17.87
N ILE A 868 -55.74 -41.21 18.85
CA ILE A 868 -56.74 -40.19 19.22
C ILE A 868 -56.86 -39.16 18.06
N ASP A 869 -55.78 -38.75 17.42
CA ASP A 869 -55.77 -37.78 16.29
C ASP A 869 -56.49 -38.32 15.04
N LYS A 870 -56.60 -39.65 14.89
CA LYS A 870 -57.31 -40.32 13.77
C LYS A 870 -58.84 -40.41 13.96
N ILE A 871 -59.36 -40.07 15.14
CA ILE A 871 -60.73 -40.17 15.47
C ILE A 871 -61.50 -38.94 14.97
N ASN A 872 -62.44 -39.18 14.03
CA ASN A 872 -63.36 -38.16 13.54
C ASN A 872 -64.59 -38.05 14.52
N LEU A 873 -64.51 -37.05 15.42
CA LEU A 873 -65.50 -36.82 16.45
C LEU A 873 -66.95 -36.61 15.94
N ASN A 874 -67.10 -36.20 14.67
CA ASN A 874 -68.41 -35.94 14.06
C ASN A 874 -69.15 -37.20 13.53
N GLU A 875 -68.43 -38.30 13.43
CA GLU A 875 -68.97 -39.58 12.95
C GLU A 875 -69.13 -40.70 14.01
N LEU A 876 -68.72 -40.38 15.24
CA LEU A 876 -68.72 -41.31 16.37
C LEU A 876 -70.12 -41.40 17.02
N THR A 877 -70.63 -42.59 17.07
CA THR A 877 -71.86 -42.89 17.89
C THR A 877 -71.43 -42.93 19.41
N PRO A 878 -72.38 -42.72 20.37
CA PRO A 878 -72.07 -42.80 21.80
C PRO A 878 -71.48 -44.18 22.20
N ILE A 879 -71.78 -45.22 21.57
CA ILE A 879 -71.34 -46.61 21.83
C ILE A 879 -69.91 -46.76 21.29
N ASP A 880 -69.57 -46.14 20.12
CA ASP A 880 -68.25 -46.19 19.54
C ASP A 880 -67.29 -45.37 20.30
N ALA A 881 -67.74 -44.22 20.87
CA ALA A 881 -66.90 -43.33 21.77
C ALA A 881 -66.49 -44.08 23.05
N LEU A 882 -67.44 -44.85 23.66
CA LEU A 882 -67.20 -45.68 24.84
C LEU A 882 -66.20 -46.81 24.56
N ASN A 883 -66.37 -47.50 23.44
CA ASN A 883 -65.47 -48.58 22.99
C ASN A 883 -64.10 -48.05 22.67
N THR A 884 -63.96 -46.87 22.08
CA THR A 884 -62.65 -46.19 21.80
C THR A 884 -61.96 -45.79 23.06
N LEU A 885 -62.66 -45.21 24.03
CA LEU A 885 -62.18 -44.90 25.38
C LEU A 885 -61.70 -46.12 26.17
N LEU A 886 -62.42 -47.25 26.08
CA LEU A 886 -62.07 -48.55 26.66
C LEU A 886 -60.78 -49.09 26.05
N LYS A 887 -60.61 -49.05 24.71
CA LYS A 887 -59.37 -49.43 23.99
C LYS A 887 -58.17 -48.58 24.39
N ILE A 888 -58.36 -47.26 24.48
CA ILE A 888 -57.32 -46.34 24.92
C ILE A 888 -56.91 -46.63 26.39
N LYS A 889 -57.85 -46.86 27.28
CA LYS A 889 -57.62 -47.21 28.70
C LYS A 889 -56.91 -48.55 28.86
N GLU A 890 -57.18 -49.56 28.02
CA GLU A 890 -56.49 -50.84 28.02
C GLU A 890 -55.00 -50.71 27.52
N LYS A 891 -54.73 -49.83 26.58
CA LYS A 891 -53.40 -49.56 26.11
C LYS A 891 -52.57 -48.68 27.08
N MET A 892 -53.23 -47.95 27.93
CA MET A 892 -52.58 -47.14 28.99
C MET A 892 -52.16 -48.00 30.19
N LYS A 893 -52.74 -49.18 30.38
CA LYS A 893 -52.29 -50.15 31.38
C LYS A 893 -51.06 -50.92 30.82
#